data_e97158843985088107524d3ca971ec8d
#
_entry.id   e97158843985088107524d3ca971ec8d
#
_cell.length_a   1.000
_cell.length_b   1.000
_cell.length_c   1.000
_cell.angle_alpha   90.00
_cell.angle_beta   90.00
_cell.angle_gamma   90.00
#
_symmetry.space_group_name_H-M   'P 1'
#
loop_
_entity.id
_entity.type
_entity.pdbx_description
1 polymer ?
#
loop_
_entity_poly.entity_id
_entity_poly.type
_entity_poly.pdbx_seq_one_letter_code
_entity_poly.pdbx_strand_id
1 'polypeptide(L)'
;MRFPNRREFIQTAASLGALGVGSAAPTDVSLVADPADPIAASRPAQWALNELADSLATRGVGVHRYEHARAVPAGDLCIMAHVAPGVPESLSIVPSHVDGRPVLLAGGHDVRGLVYALLELADDVQNAHDPLNALAARESIVERPANAVRSVARLFTSEVEDKPWFNDREMWPRYLTMLAANRFNRFNLSFGIGYDFLKNVTDAYFLFAYPFLLAVQGYDVRVPQLPDAERERNLAMLRFISEQTAARGLDFQLGLWMHGYQWIDSPKPNYTIAGLTPETHGPYCRDAIRALLRACPAIGGVTFRIHGESGVEEGSYPFWKTVFEGVATCGRTVEIDMHAKGMDQTMLDLGVATGLPLKVSPKYWAEHLGIPYHQASIRELERPQAGEHFGQMKLSAGSRSFLRYGFGDLLREDRRWGVLHRIWPGTQRLLIQGDPLTVAAHSRAFSFCGSAGVEIMEPLSFKGRRGSGIAGDRCAYADRSLGPRWDWEKYEYTYRVWGRLTYSPDANPEGWRRYLRNRLGPAAPAIEAALSSASRILPLVTTAHAPSAANNSYWPELYFNQSMVDPDHYRPYSDTPAPRVFGNVSPLDPQLFSRINDYADELLKGEHGARYSPVEVAQWIEDYAIAAAGSLAQAEALAANRDDPEYRRMAIDVSIQAGLGRFFGAKFRAGVLYRIHQQTGDRTALDQAITSYRKARTAWAELAGRALGVYQADITVGELPQLRGHWLDRLPAIDNDIAAIETMAKQLDQARPGEPESRVRMAIEEALGRPRRVSSPACRHSPPIRFHPGYPLHIELSTDTPAFVKLVYRRVNQSERFVTLDMDPKGNRHRATIPAPYTNSPFPLQYYFEVREHPERVWLYPGFAPQLNNQPYYVVRSL
;
A
#
# COMPACT_ATOMS: atom_id res chain seq x y z
N MET A 1 0.09 -13.46 34.73
CA MET A 1 0.03 -14.86 34.25
C MET A 1 1.04 -15.00 33.13
N ARG A 2 2.03 -15.90 33.24
CA ARG A 2 2.99 -16.17 32.15
C ARG A 2 2.27 -17.02 31.11
N PHE A 3 2.21 -16.53 29.88
CA PHE A 3 1.72 -17.35 28.77
C PHE A 3 2.81 -18.31 28.31
N PRO A 4 2.50 -19.57 28.00
CA PRO A 4 3.46 -20.52 27.48
C PRO A 4 4.04 -20.04 26.16
N ASN A 5 5.33 -20.21 25.94
CA ASN A 5 6.01 -19.83 24.71
C ASN A 5 5.77 -20.91 23.62
N ARG A 6 6.12 -20.57 22.37
CA ARG A 6 5.93 -21.41 21.17
C ARG A 6 6.47 -22.84 21.34
N ARG A 7 7.53 -23.03 22.14
CA ARG A 7 8.12 -24.36 22.40
C ARG A 7 7.28 -25.24 23.35
N GLU A 8 6.66 -24.67 24.36
CA GLU A 8 5.82 -25.39 25.31
C GLU A 8 4.50 -25.86 24.67
N PHE A 9 3.93 -25.06 23.77
CA PHE A 9 2.73 -25.42 23.00
C PHE A 9 3.00 -26.51 21.95
N ILE A 10 4.18 -26.46 21.28
CA ILE A 10 4.61 -27.47 20.29
C ILE A 10 4.98 -28.80 21.01
N GLN A 11 5.51 -28.77 22.23
CA GLN A 11 5.84 -30.00 22.98
C GLN A 11 4.59 -30.78 23.41
N THR A 12 3.46 -30.12 23.61
CA THR A 12 2.18 -30.82 23.91
C THR A 12 1.54 -31.40 22.63
N ALA A 13 1.85 -30.86 21.45
CA ALA A 13 1.35 -31.32 20.14
C ALA A 13 2.25 -32.42 19.50
N ALA A 14 3.52 -32.53 19.92
CA ALA A 14 4.51 -33.42 19.30
C ALA A 14 4.45 -34.91 19.75
N SER A 15 3.48 -35.27 20.57
CA SER A 15 3.30 -36.70 21.02
C SER A 15 2.23 -37.46 20.24
N LEU A 16 1.70 -36.95 19.15
CA LEU A 16 0.73 -37.63 18.29
C LEU A 16 1.43 -38.18 17.05
N GLY A 17 1.77 -39.44 17.12
CA GLY A 17 2.34 -40.21 16.02
C GLY A 17 1.45 -40.29 14.80
N ALA A 18 2.06 -40.56 13.67
CA ALA A 18 1.45 -40.79 12.38
C ALA A 18 0.20 -41.66 12.48
N LEU A 19 -0.86 -41.30 11.79
CA LEU A 19 -2.08 -42.09 11.62
C LEU A 19 -1.68 -43.52 11.25
N GLY A 20 -2.11 -44.47 12.07
CA GLY A 20 -1.78 -45.89 11.95
C GLY A 20 -2.24 -46.44 10.60
N VAL A 21 -1.36 -47.20 9.97
CA VAL A 21 -1.60 -47.96 8.73
C VAL A 21 -2.75 -48.95 8.99
N GLY A 22 -3.91 -48.75 8.32
CA GLY A 22 -4.94 -49.78 8.33
C GLY A 22 -6.37 -49.38 7.93
N SER A 23 -6.71 -48.13 7.69
CA SER A 23 -8.02 -47.75 7.14
C SER A 23 -7.97 -47.53 5.64
N ALA A 24 -9.01 -47.97 4.89
CA ALA A 24 -9.20 -47.56 3.51
C ALA A 24 -9.13 -46.02 3.39
N ALA A 25 -8.56 -45.50 2.31
CA ALA A 25 -8.55 -44.04 2.07
C ALA A 25 -9.99 -43.49 2.16
N PRO A 26 -10.22 -42.36 2.82
CA PRO A 26 -11.54 -41.77 2.95
C PRO A 26 -12.09 -41.47 1.54
N THR A 27 -13.38 -41.71 1.35
CA THR A 27 -14.07 -41.44 0.08
C THR A 27 -14.89 -40.15 0.13
N ASP A 28 -15.37 -39.78 1.30
CA ASP A 28 -16.25 -38.65 1.55
C ASP A 28 -15.74 -37.81 2.73
N VAL A 29 -16.26 -36.60 2.83
CA VAL A 29 -15.97 -35.65 3.90
C VAL A 29 -17.25 -35.37 4.70
N SER A 30 -17.16 -35.53 6.00
CA SER A 30 -18.22 -35.16 6.94
C SER A 30 -17.88 -33.86 7.66
N LEU A 31 -18.69 -32.84 7.47
CA LEU A 31 -18.57 -31.52 8.14
C LEU A 31 -19.43 -31.52 9.39
N VAL A 32 -18.82 -31.27 10.54
CA VAL A 32 -19.50 -31.23 11.85
C VAL A 32 -19.52 -29.81 12.38
N ALA A 33 -20.72 -29.32 12.70
CA ALA A 33 -20.92 -28.03 13.35
C ALA A 33 -22.05 -28.12 14.39
N ASP A 34 -21.69 -27.99 15.67
CA ASP A 34 -22.67 -28.05 16.77
C ASP A 34 -23.53 -26.76 16.75
N PRO A 35 -24.87 -26.88 16.61
CA PRO A 35 -25.76 -25.72 16.64
C PRO A 35 -25.81 -25.02 18.01
N ALA A 36 -25.37 -25.68 19.07
CA ALA A 36 -25.25 -25.07 20.39
C ALA A 36 -23.99 -24.19 20.54
N ASP A 37 -23.00 -24.30 19.64
CA ASP A 37 -21.85 -23.42 19.59
C ASP A 37 -22.21 -22.11 18.84
N PRO A 38 -22.29 -20.95 19.52
CA PRO A 38 -22.74 -19.69 18.91
C PRO A 38 -21.79 -19.19 17.83
N ILE A 39 -20.50 -19.61 17.85
CA ILE A 39 -19.53 -19.25 16.81
C ILE A 39 -19.78 -20.10 15.57
N ALA A 40 -19.87 -21.42 15.71
CA ALA A 40 -20.14 -22.34 14.60
C ALA A 40 -21.54 -22.12 14.00
N ALA A 41 -22.54 -21.79 14.81
CA ALA A 41 -23.90 -21.50 14.38
C ALA A 41 -24.08 -20.11 13.73
N SER A 42 -23.06 -19.23 13.80
CA SER A 42 -23.14 -17.87 13.24
C SER A 42 -23.30 -17.88 11.72
N ARG A 43 -23.97 -16.85 11.17
CA ARG A 43 -24.19 -16.74 9.72
C ARG A 43 -22.87 -16.76 8.91
N PRO A 44 -21.79 -16.06 9.30
CA PRO A 44 -20.53 -16.16 8.56
C PRO A 44 -19.86 -17.53 8.63
N ALA A 45 -19.91 -18.24 9.77
CA ALA A 45 -19.35 -19.58 9.88
C ALA A 45 -20.15 -20.59 9.04
N GLN A 46 -21.49 -20.51 9.05
CA GLN A 46 -22.33 -21.35 8.19
C GLN A 46 -22.09 -21.07 6.70
N TRP A 47 -21.89 -19.80 6.32
CA TRP A 47 -21.48 -19.45 4.97
C TRP A 47 -20.11 -20.09 4.62
N ALA A 48 -19.12 -20.02 5.47
CA ALA A 48 -17.79 -20.60 5.21
C ALA A 48 -17.83 -22.13 5.15
N LEU A 49 -18.69 -22.79 5.94
CA LEU A 49 -18.97 -24.22 5.81
C LEU A 49 -19.61 -24.58 4.45
N ASN A 50 -20.47 -23.71 3.91
CA ASN A 50 -21.02 -23.89 2.57
C ASN A 50 -19.91 -23.74 1.49
N GLU A 51 -19.05 -22.73 1.59
CA GLU A 51 -17.92 -22.56 0.66
C GLU A 51 -17.00 -23.79 0.67
N LEU A 52 -16.72 -24.38 1.83
CA LEU A 52 -15.94 -25.61 1.94
C LEU A 52 -16.68 -26.79 1.28
N ALA A 53 -17.97 -26.96 1.57
CA ALA A 53 -18.79 -28.02 0.98
C ALA A 53 -18.86 -27.89 -0.55
N ASP A 54 -19.09 -26.70 -1.07
CA ASP A 54 -19.15 -26.42 -2.50
C ASP A 54 -17.79 -26.66 -3.18
N SER A 55 -16.68 -26.31 -2.52
CA SER A 55 -15.33 -26.60 -3.00
C SER A 55 -15.09 -28.10 -3.13
N LEU A 56 -15.47 -28.88 -2.13
CA LEU A 56 -15.38 -30.36 -2.13
C LEU A 56 -16.25 -30.96 -3.25
N ALA A 57 -17.52 -30.57 -3.33
CA ALA A 57 -18.45 -31.06 -4.33
C ALA A 57 -17.99 -30.75 -5.77
N THR A 58 -17.44 -29.55 -6.01
CA THR A 58 -16.88 -29.15 -7.31
C THR A 58 -15.68 -30.04 -7.72
N ARG A 59 -14.97 -30.58 -6.73
CA ARG A 59 -13.85 -31.53 -6.93
C ARG A 59 -14.29 -33.00 -6.94
N GLY A 60 -15.60 -33.27 -6.94
CA GLY A 60 -16.17 -34.62 -7.01
C GLY A 60 -16.08 -35.41 -5.70
N VAL A 61 -15.88 -34.74 -4.55
CA VAL A 61 -15.83 -35.37 -3.23
C VAL A 61 -17.25 -35.33 -2.62
N GLY A 62 -17.72 -36.46 -2.09
CA GLY A 62 -19.01 -36.54 -1.37
C GLY A 62 -18.93 -35.74 -0.06
N VAL A 63 -19.99 -34.99 0.27
CA VAL A 63 -20.03 -34.15 1.47
C VAL A 63 -21.31 -34.38 2.26
N HIS A 64 -21.13 -34.65 3.55
CA HIS A 64 -22.23 -34.85 4.49
C HIS A 64 -22.12 -33.86 5.65
N ARG A 65 -23.26 -33.53 6.27
CA ARG A 65 -23.32 -32.59 7.42
C ARG A 65 -23.93 -33.26 8.63
N TYR A 66 -23.28 -33.00 9.77
CA TYR A 66 -23.69 -33.53 11.05
C TYR A 66 -23.58 -32.46 12.15
N GLU A 67 -24.43 -32.61 13.15
CA GLU A 67 -24.35 -31.73 14.35
C GLU A 67 -23.31 -32.22 15.35
N HIS A 68 -23.05 -33.56 15.39
CA HIS A 68 -22.14 -34.15 16.35
C HIS A 68 -21.22 -35.20 15.71
N ALA A 69 -19.96 -35.24 16.12
CA ALA A 69 -18.93 -36.15 15.58
C ALA A 69 -19.33 -37.65 15.70
N ARG A 70 -20.09 -38.05 16.74
CA ARG A 70 -20.57 -39.44 16.96
C ARG A 70 -21.49 -39.93 15.83
N ALA A 71 -22.15 -39.05 15.09
CA ALA A 71 -23.05 -39.39 13.98
C ALA A 71 -22.30 -39.62 12.64
N VAL A 72 -21.03 -39.29 12.55
CA VAL A 72 -20.23 -39.38 11.32
C VAL A 72 -19.91 -40.84 10.98
N PRO A 73 -20.03 -41.33 9.73
CA PRO A 73 -19.61 -42.64 9.27
C PRO A 73 -18.12 -42.90 9.51
N ALA A 74 -17.74 -44.16 9.80
CA ALA A 74 -16.37 -44.51 10.13
C ALA A 74 -15.35 -44.33 8.99
N GLY A 75 -15.83 -44.34 7.73
CA GLY A 75 -14.98 -44.19 6.53
C GLY A 75 -14.78 -42.76 6.08
N ASP A 76 -15.49 -41.78 6.64
CA ASP A 76 -15.41 -40.38 6.24
C ASP A 76 -14.27 -39.65 6.93
N LEU A 77 -13.65 -38.70 6.19
CA LEU A 77 -12.79 -37.69 6.81
C LEU A 77 -13.67 -36.69 7.55
N CYS A 78 -13.54 -36.62 8.86
CA CYS A 78 -14.33 -35.74 9.71
C CYS A 78 -13.63 -34.38 9.88
N ILE A 79 -14.28 -33.30 9.48
CA ILE A 79 -13.86 -31.91 9.74
C ILE A 79 -14.82 -31.31 10.75
N MET A 80 -14.35 -30.88 11.92
CA MET A 80 -15.17 -30.33 12.98
C MET A 80 -14.89 -28.86 13.23
N ALA A 81 -15.89 -28.02 13.04
CA ALA A 81 -15.86 -26.61 13.42
C ALA A 81 -15.99 -26.46 14.93
N HIS A 82 -15.11 -25.65 15.57
CA HIS A 82 -15.13 -25.48 17.02
C HIS A 82 -14.55 -24.14 17.47
N VAL A 83 -14.83 -23.76 18.73
CA VAL A 83 -14.16 -22.63 19.39
C VAL A 83 -12.75 -23.02 19.78
N ALA A 84 -11.75 -22.24 19.40
CA ALA A 84 -10.36 -22.45 19.79
C ALA A 84 -9.85 -21.33 20.72
N PRO A 85 -8.94 -21.64 21.68
CA PRO A 85 -8.31 -20.60 22.49
C PRO A 85 -7.40 -19.70 21.64
N GLY A 86 -7.32 -18.42 21.97
CA GLY A 86 -6.45 -17.49 21.24
C GLY A 86 -6.72 -16.02 21.55
N VAL A 87 -6.34 -15.17 20.62
CA VAL A 87 -6.71 -13.75 20.56
C VAL A 87 -7.74 -13.54 19.45
N PRO A 88 -8.46 -12.42 19.41
CA PRO A 88 -9.43 -12.15 18.35
C PRO A 88 -8.85 -12.45 16.96
N GLU A 89 -9.66 -13.08 16.10
CA GLU A 89 -9.33 -13.52 14.75
C GLU A 89 -8.24 -14.63 14.64
N SER A 90 -7.80 -15.24 15.76
CA SER A 90 -6.92 -16.41 15.69
C SER A 90 -7.64 -17.59 15.05
N LEU A 91 -6.91 -18.32 14.20
CA LEU A 91 -7.38 -19.57 13.61
C LEU A 91 -6.48 -20.74 14.02
N SER A 92 -7.06 -21.94 14.01
CA SER A 92 -6.33 -23.19 14.12
C SER A 92 -6.91 -24.25 13.20
N ILE A 93 -6.05 -25.09 12.64
CA ILE A 93 -6.43 -26.31 11.93
C ILE A 93 -5.52 -27.41 12.50
N VAL A 94 -6.10 -28.37 13.23
CA VAL A 94 -5.30 -29.33 14.01
C VAL A 94 -5.87 -30.75 13.85
N PRO A 95 -5.09 -31.74 13.35
CA PRO A 95 -5.46 -33.14 13.44
C PRO A 95 -5.60 -33.56 14.91
N SER A 96 -6.70 -34.24 15.27
CA SER A 96 -7.04 -34.61 16.63
C SER A 96 -7.87 -35.89 16.70
N HIS A 97 -8.34 -36.26 17.88
CA HIS A 97 -9.28 -37.34 18.10
C HIS A 97 -10.45 -36.86 18.98
N VAL A 98 -11.67 -37.14 18.55
CA VAL A 98 -12.89 -36.90 19.32
C VAL A 98 -13.65 -38.22 19.45
N ASP A 99 -13.94 -38.65 20.67
CA ASP A 99 -14.58 -39.94 20.97
C ASP A 99 -13.86 -41.14 20.32
N GLY A 100 -12.50 -41.11 20.30
CA GLY A 100 -11.65 -42.15 19.69
C GLY A 100 -11.55 -42.12 18.17
N ARG A 101 -12.20 -41.17 17.51
CA ARG A 101 -12.24 -41.00 16.05
C ARG A 101 -11.25 -39.92 15.61
N PRO A 102 -10.48 -40.15 14.55
CA PRO A 102 -9.64 -39.10 13.97
C PRO A 102 -10.51 -37.98 13.35
N VAL A 103 -10.20 -36.72 13.66
CA VAL A 103 -10.89 -35.54 13.18
C VAL A 103 -9.87 -34.46 12.82
N LEU A 104 -10.22 -33.62 11.84
CA LEU A 104 -9.51 -32.38 11.58
C LEU A 104 -10.30 -31.26 12.25
N LEU A 105 -9.75 -30.67 13.30
CA LEU A 105 -10.38 -29.56 14.01
C LEU A 105 -10.13 -28.28 13.28
N ALA A 106 -11.18 -27.65 12.75
CA ALA A 106 -11.15 -26.29 12.19
C ALA A 106 -11.65 -25.32 13.28
N GLY A 107 -10.72 -24.56 13.89
CA GLY A 107 -11.01 -23.74 15.05
C GLY A 107 -10.82 -22.24 14.82
N GLY A 108 -11.62 -21.45 15.54
CA GLY A 108 -11.46 -20.00 15.63
C GLY A 108 -11.67 -19.51 17.05
N HIS A 109 -10.92 -18.50 17.49
CA HIS A 109 -11.19 -17.83 18.75
C HIS A 109 -12.53 -17.10 18.75
N ASP A 110 -12.91 -16.59 17.58
CA ASP A 110 -14.15 -15.92 17.29
C ASP A 110 -14.68 -16.37 15.93
N VAL A 111 -15.83 -15.81 15.53
CA VAL A 111 -16.49 -16.09 14.24
C VAL A 111 -15.51 -15.89 13.06
N ARG A 112 -14.72 -14.83 13.06
CA ARG A 112 -13.80 -14.50 11.95
C ARG A 112 -12.64 -15.48 11.88
N GLY A 113 -12.07 -15.88 13.04
CA GLY A 113 -11.05 -16.92 13.11
C GLY A 113 -11.53 -18.25 12.55
N LEU A 114 -12.77 -18.66 12.88
CA LEU A 114 -13.36 -19.89 12.33
C LEU A 114 -13.62 -19.78 10.82
N VAL A 115 -14.11 -18.65 10.34
CA VAL A 115 -14.25 -18.39 8.90
C VAL A 115 -12.92 -18.57 8.19
N TYR A 116 -11.84 -18.02 8.72
CA TYR A 116 -10.51 -18.18 8.13
C TYR A 116 -10.02 -19.63 8.11
N ALA A 117 -10.28 -20.40 9.15
CA ALA A 117 -9.93 -21.83 9.20
C ALA A 117 -10.67 -22.64 8.12
N LEU A 118 -11.98 -22.42 7.99
CA LEU A 118 -12.81 -23.11 7.00
C LEU A 118 -12.47 -22.73 5.56
N LEU A 119 -12.22 -21.44 5.30
CA LEU A 119 -11.79 -20.96 3.97
C LEU A 119 -10.36 -21.40 3.63
N GLU A 120 -9.49 -21.61 4.61
CA GLU A 120 -8.16 -22.20 4.39
C GLU A 120 -8.28 -23.63 3.86
N LEU A 121 -9.17 -24.44 4.47
CA LEU A 121 -9.47 -25.79 3.99
C LEU A 121 -10.10 -25.79 2.59
N ALA A 122 -11.03 -24.87 2.34
CA ALA A 122 -11.61 -24.70 1.01
C ALA A 122 -10.56 -24.34 -0.06
N ASP A 123 -9.61 -23.48 0.28
CA ASP A 123 -8.50 -23.10 -0.62
C ASP A 123 -7.53 -24.28 -0.86
N ASP A 124 -7.28 -25.13 0.15
CA ASP A 124 -6.53 -26.38 -0.04
C ASP A 124 -7.22 -27.30 -1.05
N VAL A 125 -8.54 -27.53 -0.85
CA VAL A 125 -9.35 -28.38 -1.74
C VAL A 125 -9.33 -27.87 -3.17
N GLN A 126 -9.49 -26.57 -3.38
CA GLN A 126 -9.52 -25.95 -4.71
C GLN A 126 -8.20 -26.06 -5.45
N ASN A 127 -7.06 -25.98 -4.74
CA ASN A 127 -5.73 -25.89 -5.31
C ASN A 127 -4.90 -27.19 -5.21
N ALA A 128 -5.40 -28.24 -4.55
CA ALA A 128 -4.73 -29.54 -4.47
C ALA A 128 -4.99 -30.38 -5.71
N HIS A 129 -4.01 -31.22 -6.09
CA HIS A 129 -4.23 -32.26 -7.10
C HIS A 129 -5.22 -33.33 -6.59
N ASP A 130 -5.02 -33.77 -5.34
CA ASP A 130 -5.88 -34.73 -4.63
C ASP A 130 -6.41 -34.04 -3.35
N PRO A 131 -7.68 -33.62 -3.34
CA PRO A 131 -8.30 -32.91 -2.22
C PRO A 131 -8.33 -33.71 -0.90
N LEU A 132 -8.68 -35.00 -0.98
CA LEU A 132 -8.78 -35.85 0.21
C LEU A 132 -7.43 -36.08 0.87
N ASN A 133 -6.42 -36.38 0.06
CA ASN A 133 -5.05 -36.52 0.57
C ASN A 133 -4.51 -35.21 1.16
N ALA A 134 -4.79 -34.07 0.54
CA ALA A 134 -4.38 -32.76 1.05
C ALA A 134 -4.99 -32.45 2.42
N LEU A 135 -6.25 -32.82 2.64
CA LEU A 135 -6.92 -32.66 3.93
C LEU A 135 -6.45 -33.67 4.98
N ALA A 136 -6.29 -34.95 4.58
CA ALA A 136 -5.88 -36.04 5.49
C ALA A 136 -4.41 -35.90 5.97
N ALA A 137 -3.54 -35.38 5.11
CA ALA A 137 -2.12 -35.15 5.43
C ALA A 137 -1.83 -33.75 5.99
N ARG A 138 -2.89 -33.00 6.37
CA ARG A 138 -2.75 -31.61 6.80
C ARG A 138 -1.92 -31.50 8.07
N GLU A 139 -0.87 -30.67 8.02
CA GLU A 139 -0.12 -30.27 9.21
C GLU A 139 -0.89 -29.28 10.07
N SER A 140 -0.58 -29.25 11.37
CA SER A 140 -1.18 -28.31 12.30
C SER A 140 -0.82 -26.87 11.95
N ILE A 141 -1.85 -26.02 11.87
CA ILE A 141 -1.71 -24.56 11.69
C ILE A 141 -2.32 -23.88 12.89
N VAL A 142 -1.58 -22.92 13.47
CA VAL A 142 -2.09 -21.97 14.46
C VAL A 142 -1.56 -20.61 14.08
N GLU A 143 -2.45 -19.68 13.71
CA GLU A 143 -2.09 -18.35 13.30
C GLU A 143 -2.91 -17.29 14.04
N ARG A 144 -2.34 -16.10 14.16
CA ARG A 144 -2.97 -14.95 14.80
C ARG A 144 -2.67 -13.68 13.99
N PRO A 145 -3.56 -12.67 14.03
CA PRO A 145 -3.35 -11.44 13.28
C PRO A 145 -2.21 -10.61 13.87
N ALA A 146 -1.32 -10.14 13.00
CA ALA A 146 -0.29 -9.15 13.34
C ALA A 146 -0.84 -7.71 13.29
N ASN A 147 -1.87 -7.47 12.48
CA ASN A 147 -2.52 -6.18 12.30
C ASN A 147 -4.02 -6.30 12.59
N ALA A 148 -4.55 -5.43 13.45
CA ALA A 148 -5.97 -5.44 13.83
C ALA A 148 -6.90 -5.08 12.65
N VAL A 149 -6.47 -4.17 11.76
CA VAL A 149 -7.22 -3.78 10.56
C VAL A 149 -6.42 -4.14 9.31
N ARG A 150 -7.06 -4.87 8.43
CA ARG A 150 -6.57 -5.26 7.10
C ARG A 150 -7.68 -4.99 6.10
N SER A 151 -7.69 -3.76 5.59
CA SER A 151 -8.77 -3.20 4.79
C SER A 151 -8.40 -3.10 3.32
N VAL A 152 -9.38 -3.30 2.44
CA VAL A 152 -9.28 -2.94 1.03
C VAL A 152 -10.34 -1.88 0.73
N ALA A 153 -9.94 -0.81 0.03
CA ALA A 153 -10.85 0.23 -0.42
C ALA A 153 -11.06 0.15 -1.93
N ARG A 154 -12.35 0.13 -2.34
CA ARG A 154 -12.77 0.24 -3.73
C ARG A 154 -13.44 1.58 -3.94
N LEU A 155 -13.01 2.30 -4.99
CA LEU A 155 -13.43 3.68 -5.24
C LEU A 155 -14.40 3.76 -6.42
N PHE A 156 -15.50 4.44 -6.24
CA PHE A 156 -16.37 4.85 -7.33
C PHE A 156 -15.95 6.25 -7.78
N THR A 157 -15.39 6.38 -8.98
CA THR A 157 -14.80 7.61 -9.52
C THR A 157 -15.31 8.01 -10.91
N SER A 158 -15.97 7.09 -11.61
CA SER A 158 -16.52 7.30 -12.96
C SER A 158 -17.85 6.58 -13.13
N GLU A 159 -18.89 7.30 -13.51
CA GLU A 159 -20.19 6.70 -13.82
C GLU A 159 -20.07 5.62 -14.91
N VAL A 160 -19.31 5.93 -15.95
CA VAL A 160 -19.18 5.09 -17.14
C VAL A 160 -18.49 3.75 -16.81
N GLU A 161 -17.39 3.79 -16.07
CA GLU A 161 -16.59 2.60 -15.75
C GLU A 161 -17.04 1.88 -14.48
N ASP A 162 -17.60 2.60 -13.50
CA ASP A 162 -17.84 2.06 -12.16
C ASP A 162 -19.29 1.66 -11.91
N LYS A 163 -20.25 2.26 -12.58
CA LYS A 163 -21.68 1.90 -12.45
C LYS A 163 -21.97 0.44 -12.84
N PRO A 164 -21.32 -0.16 -13.86
CA PRO A 164 -21.50 -1.57 -14.20
C PRO A 164 -21.12 -2.51 -13.05
N TRP A 165 -19.92 -2.40 -12.47
CA TRP A 165 -19.51 -3.27 -11.37
C TRP A 165 -20.29 -2.97 -10.09
N PHE A 166 -20.65 -1.71 -9.82
CA PHE A 166 -21.44 -1.36 -8.64
C PHE A 166 -22.77 -2.13 -8.62
N ASN A 167 -23.42 -2.28 -9.77
CA ASN A 167 -24.70 -2.96 -9.92
C ASN A 167 -24.60 -4.48 -10.19
N ASP A 168 -23.39 -5.04 -10.29
CA ASP A 168 -23.20 -6.46 -10.57
C ASP A 168 -23.38 -7.33 -9.32
N ARG A 169 -24.57 -7.90 -9.16
CA ARG A 169 -24.92 -8.77 -8.03
C ARG A 169 -24.15 -10.09 -8.02
N GLU A 170 -23.57 -10.53 -9.12
CA GLU A 170 -22.73 -11.73 -9.18
C GLU A 170 -21.28 -11.44 -8.77
N MET A 171 -20.75 -10.30 -9.15
CA MET A 171 -19.38 -9.88 -8.80
C MET A 171 -19.19 -9.79 -7.28
N TRP A 172 -20.10 -9.13 -6.58
CA TRP A 172 -19.91 -8.82 -5.17
C TRP A 172 -19.69 -10.01 -4.26
N PRO A 173 -20.54 -11.08 -4.31
CA PRO A 173 -20.29 -12.27 -3.52
C PRO A 173 -18.91 -12.87 -3.77
N ARG A 174 -18.46 -12.96 -5.02
CA ARG A 174 -17.15 -13.53 -5.39
C ARG A 174 -15.98 -12.67 -4.94
N TYR A 175 -16.06 -11.35 -5.17
CA TYR A 175 -15.04 -10.40 -4.72
C TYR A 175 -14.87 -10.42 -3.19
N LEU A 176 -15.97 -10.36 -2.46
CA LEU A 176 -15.94 -10.37 -0.99
C LEU A 176 -15.50 -11.73 -0.43
N THR A 177 -15.86 -12.85 -1.08
CA THR A 177 -15.33 -14.17 -0.75
C THR A 177 -13.80 -14.22 -0.93
N MET A 178 -13.29 -13.69 -2.05
CA MET A 178 -11.84 -13.60 -2.29
C MET A 178 -11.14 -12.77 -1.20
N LEU A 179 -11.72 -11.64 -0.76
CA LEU A 179 -11.16 -10.85 0.34
C LEU A 179 -11.12 -11.64 1.65
N ALA A 180 -12.23 -12.28 2.05
CA ALA A 180 -12.31 -13.08 3.27
C ALA A 180 -11.35 -14.28 3.25
N ALA A 181 -11.26 -15.01 2.12
CA ALA A 181 -10.35 -16.13 1.94
C ALA A 181 -8.87 -15.73 2.05
N ASN A 182 -8.55 -14.49 1.71
CA ASN A 182 -7.21 -13.93 1.88
C ASN A 182 -7.02 -13.13 3.18
N ARG A 183 -7.96 -13.31 4.15
CA ARG A 183 -7.82 -12.81 5.54
C ARG A 183 -7.85 -11.29 5.69
N PHE A 184 -8.40 -10.57 4.72
CA PHE A 184 -8.86 -9.21 4.96
C PHE A 184 -10.03 -9.26 5.94
N ASN A 185 -10.18 -8.21 6.77
CA ASN A 185 -11.26 -8.13 7.74
C ASN A 185 -12.15 -6.90 7.58
N ARG A 186 -11.80 -6.01 6.65
CA ARG A 186 -12.60 -4.82 6.34
C ARG A 186 -12.63 -4.55 4.84
N PHE A 187 -13.80 -4.17 4.35
CA PHE A 187 -13.99 -3.66 2.99
C PHE A 187 -14.55 -2.23 3.07
N ASN A 188 -13.93 -1.30 2.35
CA ASN A 188 -14.32 0.10 2.27
C ASN A 188 -14.83 0.43 0.86
N LEU A 189 -16.11 0.79 0.73
CA LEU A 189 -16.68 1.32 -0.51
C LEU A 189 -16.71 2.85 -0.41
N SER A 190 -15.98 3.53 -1.30
CA SER A 190 -15.80 4.98 -1.23
C SER A 190 -16.46 5.71 -2.38
N PHE A 191 -17.24 6.74 -2.06
CA PHE A 191 -17.87 7.68 -2.98
C PHE A 191 -17.27 9.08 -2.87
N GLY A 192 -17.32 9.85 -3.96
CA GLY A 192 -16.98 11.27 -3.96
C GLY A 192 -15.49 11.59 -4.02
N ILE A 193 -14.61 10.64 -4.37
CA ILE A 193 -13.16 10.90 -4.44
C ILE A 193 -12.68 11.34 -5.84
N GLY A 194 -13.57 11.49 -6.79
CA GLY A 194 -13.23 11.82 -8.19
C GLY A 194 -12.57 13.18 -8.39
N TYR A 195 -12.85 14.16 -7.54
CA TYR A 195 -12.40 15.54 -7.68
C TYR A 195 -11.80 16.11 -6.40
N ASP A 196 -11.01 17.16 -6.57
CA ASP A 196 -10.51 18.02 -5.50
C ASP A 196 -11.12 19.40 -5.64
N PHE A 197 -11.61 20.00 -4.56
CA PHE A 197 -12.24 21.32 -4.48
C PHE A 197 -13.48 21.50 -5.39
N LEU A 198 -14.11 20.44 -5.87
CA LEU A 198 -15.30 20.44 -6.73
C LEU A 198 -15.16 21.30 -8.01
N LYS A 199 -13.96 21.35 -8.57
CA LYS A 199 -13.62 22.15 -9.74
C LYS A 199 -13.58 21.31 -11.02
N ASN A 200 -14.06 21.91 -12.15
CA ASN A 200 -14.07 21.25 -13.46
C ASN A 200 -14.80 19.90 -13.42
N VAL A 201 -15.91 19.85 -12.69
CA VAL A 201 -16.68 18.61 -12.55
C VAL A 201 -17.40 18.31 -13.86
N THR A 202 -17.14 17.12 -14.40
CA THR A 202 -17.80 16.58 -15.60
C THR A 202 -18.62 15.35 -15.26
N ASP A 203 -18.18 14.54 -14.30
CA ASP A 203 -18.86 13.34 -13.80
C ASP A 203 -19.14 13.49 -12.31
N ALA A 204 -20.39 13.79 -11.97
CA ALA A 204 -20.84 14.04 -10.61
C ALA A 204 -21.63 12.86 -10.00
N TYR A 205 -21.68 11.70 -10.65
CA TYR A 205 -22.38 10.55 -10.11
C TYR A 205 -21.75 10.10 -8.79
N PHE A 206 -22.53 10.02 -7.72
CA PHE A 206 -22.08 9.79 -6.35
C PHE A 206 -21.02 10.79 -5.81
N LEU A 207 -20.83 11.94 -6.46
CA LEU A 207 -19.89 12.93 -5.96
C LEU A 207 -20.34 13.50 -4.61
N PHE A 208 -21.57 14.01 -4.51
CA PHE A 208 -22.27 14.26 -3.24
C PHE A 208 -23.30 13.14 -3.05
N ALA A 209 -22.93 12.06 -2.37
CA ALA A 209 -23.59 10.77 -2.51
C ALA A 209 -25.01 10.68 -1.94
N TYR A 210 -25.35 11.47 -0.92
CA TYR A 210 -26.62 11.32 -0.20
C TYR A 210 -27.88 11.30 -1.09
N PRO A 211 -28.14 12.32 -1.96
CA PRO A 211 -29.37 12.34 -2.76
C PRO A 211 -29.37 11.34 -3.92
N PHE A 212 -28.23 10.69 -4.20
CA PHE A 212 -28.17 9.54 -5.12
C PHE A 212 -28.64 8.23 -4.48
N LEU A 213 -28.72 8.20 -3.15
CA LEU A 213 -29.03 7.00 -2.38
C LEU A 213 -30.43 7.07 -1.73
N LEU A 214 -30.83 8.24 -1.22
CA LEU A 214 -32.09 8.36 -0.47
C LEU A 214 -32.69 9.77 -0.54
N ALA A 215 -33.99 9.85 -0.37
CA ALA A 215 -34.70 11.08 -0.03
C ALA A 215 -34.73 11.23 1.50
N VAL A 216 -34.43 12.42 2.00
CA VAL A 216 -34.41 12.71 3.45
C VAL A 216 -35.70 13.44 3.82
N GLN A 217 -36.43 12.89 4.77
CA GLN A 217 -37.69 13.51 5.23
C GLN A 217 -37.46 14.93 5.77
N GLY A 218 -38.30 15.87 5.34
CA GLY A 218 -38.20 17.27 5.73
C GLY A 218 -37.29 18.15 4.82
N TYR A 219 -36.72 17.56 3.78
CA TYR A 219 -35.88 18.27 2.79
C TYR A 219 -36.33 17.98 1.36
N ASP A 220 -36.34 19.00 0.50
CA ASP A 220 -36.56 18.87 -0.96
C ASP A 220 -35.21 18.77 -1.71
N VAL A 221 -34.25 18.05 -1.14
CA VAL A 221 -32.93 17.84 -1.75
C VAL A 221 -32.97 16.68 -2.72
N ARG A 222 -32.61 16.94 -3.98
CA ARG A 222 -32.67 15.97 -5.07
C ARG A 222 -31.59 16.21 -6.12
N VAL A 223 -31.40 15.18 -6.95
CA VAL A 223 -30.63 15.23 -8.20
C VAL A 223 -31.62 15.26 -9.35
N PRO A 224 -31.88 16.41 -10.01
CA PRO A 224 -32.92 16.50 -11.03
C PRO A 224 -32.76 15.54 -12.20
N GLN A 225 -31.52 15.16 -12.52
CA GLN A 225 -31.18 14.26 -13.62
C GLN A 225 -31.28 12.78 -13.26
N LEU A 226 -31.48 12.44 -11.97
CA LEU A 226 -31.52 11.05 -11.49
C LEU A 226 -32.99 10.61 -11.29
N PRO A 227 -33.47 9.57 -11.99
CA PRO A 227 -34.80 9.00 -11.73
C PRO A 227 -34.91 8.40 -10.32
N ASP A 228 -36.07 8.54 -9.67
CA ASP A 228 -36.34 7.98 -8.35
C ASP A 228 -36.05 6.46 -8.27
N ALA A 229 -36.48 5.74 -9.31
CA ALA A 229 -36.23 4.30 -9.41
C ALA A 229 -34.74 3.94 -9.43
N GLU A 230 -33.89 4.81 -9.96
CA GLU A 230 -32.47 4.61 -9.92
C GLU A 230 -31.88 4.89 -8.53
N ARG A 231 -32.33 5.95 -7.86
CA ARG A 231 -31.98 6.24 -6.46
C ARG A 231 -32.30 5.07 -5.55
N GLU A 232 -33.50 4.48 -5.71
CA GLU A 232 -33.94 3.32 -4.94
C GLU A 232 -33.08 2.09 -5.22
N ARG A 233 -32.72 1.84 -6.49
CA ARG A 233 -31.79 0.77 -6.85
C ARG A 233 -30.42 0.97 -6.24
N ASN A 234 -29.90 2.21 -6.22
CA ASN A 234 -28.61 2.53 -5.62
C ASN A 234 -28.58 2.22 -4.12
N LEU A 235 -29.63 2.60 -3.38
CA LEU A 235 -29.77 2.26 -1.97
C LEU A 235 -29.87 0.74 -1.75
N ALA A 236 -30.66 0.06 -2.58
CA ALA A 236 -30.81 -1.40 -2.51
C ALA A 236 -29.47 -2.11 -2.79
N MET A 237 -28.66 -1.59 -3.71
CA MET A 237 -27.32 -2.13 -3.97
C MET A 237 -26.37 -1.88 -2.82
N LEU A 238 -26.32 -0.68 -2.25
CA LEU A 238 -25.48 -0.39 -1.09
C LEU A 238 -25.85 -1.30 0.09
N ARG A 239 -27.15 -1.50 0.34
CA ARG A 239 -27.64 -2.45 1.36
C ARG A 239 -27.16 -3.86 1.06
N PHE A 240 -27.35 -4.34 -0.17
CA PHE A 240 -26.92 -5.67 -0.61
C PHE A 240 -25.40 -5.86 -0.41
N ILE A 241 -24.58 -4.90 -0.84
CA ILE A 241 -23.11 -4.97 -0.72
C ILE A 241 -22.69 -5.05 0.75
N SER A 242 -23.27 -4.19 1.60
CA SER A 242 -22.94 -4.18 3.04
C SER A 242 -23.38 -5.46 3.74
N GLU A 243 -24.55 -6.02 3.40
CA GLU A 243 -25.04 -7.30 3.93
C GLU A 243 -24.20 -8.49 3.47
N GLN A 244 -23.77 -8.51 2.19
CA GLN A 244 -22.87 -9.54 1.66
C GLN A 244 -21.48 -9.47 2.32
N THR A 245 -21.02 -8.28 2.66
CA THR A 245 -19.76 -8.07 3.41
C THR A 245 -19.88 -8.66 4.82
N ALA A 246 -20.92 -8.27 5.56
CA ALA A 246 -21.16 -8.77 6.91
C ALA A 246 -21.40 -10.29 6.96
N ALA A 247 -22.10 -10.86 5.96
CA ALA A 247 -22.34 -12.29 5.85
C ALA A 247 -21.05 -13.12 5.72
N ARG A 248 -19.93 -12.50 5.32
CA ARG A 248 -18.60 -13.11 5.21
C ARG A 248 -17.67 -12.81 6.39
N GLY A 249 -18.21 -12.19 7.45
CA GLY A 249 -17.43 -11.81 8.62
C GLY A 249 -16.52 -10.60 8.38
N LEU A 250 -16.73 -9.83 7.30
CA LEU A 250 -15.99 -8.60 7.02
C LEU A 250 -16.74 -7.39 7.60
N ASP A 251 -16.00 -6.40 8.09
CA ASP A 251 -16.57 -5.11 8.46
C ASP A 251 -16.77 -4.26 7.20
N PHE A 252 -17.96 -3.65 7.05
CA PHE A 252 -18.22 -2.73 5.95
C PHE A 252 -18.00 -1.29 6.37
N GLN A 253 -17.11 -0.59 5.66
CA GLN A 253 -16.81 0.82 5.83
C GLN A 253 -17.38 1.61 4.64
N LEU A 254 -18.08 2.70 4.88
CA LEU A 254 -18.56 3.60 3.84
C LEU A 254 -17.70 4.84 3.77
N GLY A 255 -17.03 5.08 2.65
CA GLY A 255 -16.26 6.30 2.42
C GLY A 255 -17.11 7.40 1.78
N LEU A 256 -17.24 8.53 2.45
CA LEU A 256 -17.92 9.73 1.95
C LEU A 256 -16.91 10.87 1.84
N TRP A 257 -16.33 11.03 0.65
CA TRP A 257 -15.19 11.91 0.44
C TRP A 257 -15.58 13.34 0.08
N MET A 258 -16.81 13.57 -0.36
CA MET A 258 -17.28 14.88 -0.78
C MET A 258 -18.52 15.26 0.02
N HIS A 259 -18.51 16.49 0.53
CA HIS A 259 -19.62 17.10 1.27
C HIS A 259 -20.04 18.47 0.72
N GLY A 260 -19.25 19.04 -0.17
CA GLY A 260 -19.71 20.17 -0.96
C GLY A 260 -20.74 19.73 -2.02
N TYR A 261 -21.69 20.60 -2.35
CA TYR A 261 -22.80 20.31 -3.24
C TYR A 261 -22.91 21.25 -4.44
N GLN A 262 -22.02 22.25 -4.53
CA GLN A 262 -21.94 23.19 -5.64
C GLN A 262 -20.65 22.97 -6.42
N TRP A 263 -20.77 22.87 -7.74
CA TRP A 263 -19.65 22.65 -8.63
C TRP A 263 -19.07 23.97 -9.08
N ILE A 264 -17.77 24.23 -8.83
CA ILE A 264 -17.08 25.48 -9.14
C ILE A 264 -16.45 25.36 -10.54
N ASP A 265 -16.54 26.41 -11.35
CA ASP A 265 -15.97 26.46 -12.71
C ASP A 265 -16.29 25.18 -13.53
N SER A 266 -17.52 24.68 -13.39
CA SER A 266 -17.96 23.43 -13.99
C SER A 266 -19.11 23.73 -14.97
N PRO A 267 -18.82 24.03 -16.25
CA PRO A 267 -19.85 24.53 -17.18
C PRO A 267 -20.85 23.44 -17.63
N LYS A 268 -20.48 22.17 -17.54
CA LYS A 268 -21.30 21.05 -18.05
C LYS A 268 -21.19 19.80 -17.16
N PRO A 269 -21.58 19.88 -15.88
CA PRO A 269 -21.67 18.67 -15.06
C PRO A 269 -22.87 17.83 -15.52
N ASN A 270 -22.69 16.51 -15.52
CA ASN A 270 -23.80 15.59 -15.88
C ASN A 270 -24.90 15.56 -14.83
N TYR A 271 -24.62 15.87 -13.55
CA TYR A 271 -25.58 15.93 -12.44
C TYR A 271 -25.38 17.18 -11.60
N THR A 272 -26.48 17.70 -11.05
CA THR A 272 -26.52 18.85 -10.13
C THR A 272 -27.33 18.53 -8.89
N ILE A 273 -27.09 19.24 -7.81
CA ILE A 273 -27.84 19.11 -6.56
C ILE A 273 -28.81 20.30 -6.44
N ALA A 274 -30.09 20.02 -6.28
CA ALA A 274 -31.14 21.03 -6.07
C ALA A 274 -31.72 20.94 -4.67
N GLY A 275 -32.28 22.04 -4.17
CA GLY A 275 -33.03 22.10 -2.91
C GLY A 275 -32.15 22.22 -1.64
N LEU A 276 -30.82 22.41 -1.78
CA LEU A 276 -29.89 22.59 -0.66
C LEU A 276 -29.41 24.05 -0.61
N THR A 277 -29.40 24.61 0.61
CA THR A 277 -28.88 25.96 0.89
C THR A 277 -27.74 25.89 1.92
N PRO A 278 -26.93 26.94 2.07
CA PRO A 278 -25.89 26.97 3.11
C PRO A 278 -26.43 26.70 4.52
N GLU A 279 -27.63 27.18 4.85
CA GLU A 279 -28.26 27.04 6.18
C GLU A 279 -28.73 25.60 6.41
N THR A 280 -29.20 24.93 5.38
CA THR A 280 -29.72 23.54 5.47
C THR A 280 -28.64 22.49 5.24
N HIS A 281 -27.46 22.87 4.75
CA HIS A 281 -26.40 21.95 4.35
C HIS A 281 -25.94 21.01 5.49
N GLY A 282 -25.51 21.55 6.62
CA GLY A 282 -25.07 20.74 7.76
C GLY A 282 -26.19 19.87 8.35
N PRO A 283 -27.39 20.45 8.66
CA PRO A 283 -28.55 19.69 9.11
C PRO A 283 -28.98 18.58 8.15
N TYR A 284 -28.97 18.85 6.85
CA TYR A 284 -29.27 17.83 5.85
C TYR A 284 -28.26 16.66 5.88
N CYS A 285 -26.95 16.95 5.88
CA CYS A 285 -25.90 15.92 5.95
C CYS A 285 -26.03 15.06 7.22
N ARG A 286 -26.34 15.69 8.38
CA ARG A 286 -26.62 14.98 9.63
C ARG A 286 -27.77 13.99 9.48
N ASP A 287 -28.90 14.46 8.97
CA ASP A 287 -30.10 13.66 8.90
C ASP A 287 -30.01 12.60 7.78
N ALA A 288 -29.31 12.94 6.69
CA ALA A 288 -29.02 12.02 5.59
C ALA A 288 -28.12 10.85 6.04
N ILE A 289 -26.99 11.12 6.72
CA ILE A 289 -26.12 10.03 7.20
C ILE A 289 -26.83 9.17 8.24
N ARG A 290 -27.62 9.77 9.14
CA ARG A 290 -28.43 9.04 10.12
C ARG A 290 -29.44 8.12 9.44
N ALA A 291 -30.17 8.62 8.44
CA ALA A 291 -31.16 7.85 7.68
C ALA A 291 -30.47 6.71 6.88
N LEU A 292 -29.32 6.99 6.26
CA LEU A 292 -28.54 6.00 5.52
C LEU A 292 -28.06 4.85 6.41
N LEU A 293 -27.50 5.17 7.58
CA LEU A 293 -27.03 4.18 8.54
C LEU A 293 -28.17 3.31 9.09
N ARG A 294 -29.38 3.88 9.25
CA ARG A 294 -30.58 3.11 9.61
C ARG A 294 -31.09 2.23 8.48
N ALA A 295 -31.02 2.71 7.23
CA ALA A 295 -31.44 1.96 6.05
C ALA A 295 -30.47 0.81 5.72
N CYS A 296 -29.18 0.94 6.08
CA CYS A 296 -28.12 -0.04 5.83
C CYS A 296 -27.44 -0.45 7.15
N PRO A 297 -28.06 -1.28 7.99
CA PRO A 297 -27.57 -1.60 9.35
C PRO A 297 -26.23 -2.36 9.36
N ALA A 298 -25.83 -2.97 8.25
CA ALA A 298 -24.57 -3.67 8.12
C ALA A 298 -23.34 -2.72 7.93
N ILE A 299 -23.54 -1.41 7.76
CA ILE A 299 -22.44 -0.43 7.70
C ILE A 299 -21.85 -0.29 9.11
N GLY A 300 -20.64 -0.79 9.34
CA GLY A 300 -19.93 -0.76 10.61
C GLY A 300 -19.17 0.52 10.88
N GLY A 301 -18.82 1.29 9.84
CA GLY A 301 -18.06 2.54 9.96
C GLY A 301 -18.24 3.48 8.78
N VAL A 302 -17.84 4.75 8.99
CA VAL A 302 -17.86 5.79 7.95
C VAL A 302 -16.51 6.49 7.91
N THR A 303 -15.95 6.66 6.71
CA THR A 303 -14.74 7.45 6.45
C THR A 303 -15.10 8.80 5.88
N PHE A 304 -14.60 9.88 6.51
CA PHE A 304 -14.83 11.27 6.08
C PHE A 304 -13.55 11.94 5.57
N ARG A 305 -13.68 12.71 4.49
CA ARG A 305 -12.68 13.68 4.05
C ARG A 305 -13.01 15.02 4.68
N ILE A 306 -12.23 15.43 5.70
CA ILE A 306 -12.54 16.59 6.54
C ILE A 306 -11.89 17.90 6.09
N HIS A 307 -11.03 17.88 5.08
CA HIS A 307 -10.31 19.05 4.59
C HIS A 307 -10.97 19.69 3.35
N GLY A 308 -10.50 20.88 2.97
CA GLY A 308 -11.10 21.72 1.93
C GLY A 308 -11.35 21.07 0.57
N GLU A 309 -10.59 20.02 0.21
CA GLU A 309 -10.84 19.27 -1.02
C GLU A 309 -12.19 18.53 -1.03
N SER A 310 -12.84 18.37 0.14
CA SER A 310 -14.19 17.84 0.26
C SER A 310 -15.28 18.84 -0.20
N GLY A 311 -14.89 20.08 -0.53
CA GLY A 311 -15.80 21.17 -0.79
C GLY A 311 -16.36 21.86 0.45
N VAL A 312 -15.88 21.46 1.65
CA VAL A 312 -16.16 22.13 2.94
C VAL A 312 -14.86 22.74 3.44
N GLU A 313 -14.90 24.01 3.81
CA GLU A 313 -13.72 24.73 4.30
C GLU A 313 -13.10 24.07 5.53
N GLU A 314 -11.78 23.97 5.54
CA GLU A 314 -11.05 23.49 6.74
C GLU A 314 -11.36 24.36 7.94
N GLY A 315 -11.48 23.75 9.14
CA GLY A 315 -11.88 24.48 10.33
C GLY A 315 -13.39 24.71 10.46
N SER A 316 -14.22 24.19 9.56
CA SER A 316 -15.70 24.23 9.69
C SER A 316 -16.18 23.26 10.78
N TYR A 317 -15.70 23.46 12.02
CA TYR A 317 -15.99 22.60 13.17
C TYR A 317 -17.49 22.44 13.45
N PRO A 318 -18.34 23.50 13.38
CA PRO A 318 -19.78 23.36 13.58
C PRO A 318 -20.43 22.43 12.57
N PHE A 319 -20.00 22.48 11.29
CA PHE A 319 -20.49 21.58 10.24
C PHE A 319 -20.16 20.12 10.57
N TRP A 320 -18.88 19.82 10.86
CA TRP A 320 -18.44 18.46 11.15
C TRP A 320 -19.03 17.91 12.46
N LYS A 321 -19.17 18.77 13.49
CA LYS A 321 -19.88 18.40 14.72
C LYS A 321 -21.31 17.94 14.39
N THR A 322 -22.03 18.70 13.56
CA THR A 322 -23.39 18.38 13.14
C THR A 322 -23.43 17.05 12.35
N VAL A 323 -22.50 16.81 11.44
CA VAL A 323 -22.45 15.55 10.67
C VAL A 323 -22.15 14.35 11.59
N PHE A 324 -21.18 14.49 12.50
CA PHE A 324 -20.81 13.42 13.46
C PHE A 324 -21.95 13.10 14.42
N GLU A 325 -22.77 14.09 14.82
CA GLU A 325 -24.00 13.87 15.59
C GLU A 325 -24.97 12.95 14.84
N GLY A 326 -25.05 13.04 13.51
CA GLY A 326 -25.84 12.15 12.68
C GLY A 326 -25.38 10.68 12.79
N VAL A 327 -24.09 10.44 12.85
CA VAL A 327 -23.51 9.11 13.08
C VAL A 327 -23.80 8.65 14.51
N ALA A 328 -23.52 9.50 15.52
CA ALA A 328 -23.66 9.16 16.94
C ALA A 328 -25.12 8.85 17.35
N THR A 329 -26.10 9.39 16.62
CA THR A 329 -27.54 9.24 16.92
C THR A 329 -28.25 8.28 15.95
N CYS A 330 -27.54 7.46 15.19
CA CYS A 330 -28.16 6.48 14.28
C CYS A 330 -28.83 5.30 15.00
N GLY A 331 -28.57 5.09 16.30
CA GLY A 331 -29.18 4.05 17.13
C GLY A 331 -28.29 2.82 17.37
N ARG A 332 -27.03 2.86 16.93
CA ARG A 332 -26.02 1.82 17.15
C ARG A 332 -24.61 2.41 17.10
N THR A 333 -23.62 1.65 17.54
CA THR A 333 -22.20 2.04 17.44
C THR A 333 -21.74 1.93 15.98
N VAL A 334 -21.19 3.02 15.44
CA VAL A 334 -20.59 3.10 14.10
C VAL A 334 -19.23 3.81 14.24
N GLU A 335 -18.19 3.22 13.69
CA GLU A 335 -16.85 3.81 13.71
C GLU A 335 -16.80 5.09 12.85
N ILE A 336 -16.13 6.12 13.34
CA ILE A 336 -15.73 7.29 12.54
C ILE A 336 -14.26 7.13 12.18
N ASP A 337 -13.94 7.23 10.89
CA ASP A 337 -12.57 7.31 10.37
C ASP A 337 -12.41 8.65 9.64
N MET A 338 -11.40 9.43 10.00
CA MET A 338 -11.11 10.72 9.40
C MET A 338 -9.82 10.65 8.58
N HIS A 339 -9.88 11.04 7.30
CA HIS A 339 -8.70 11.23 6.50
C HIS A 339 -7.83 12.36 7.09
N ALA A 340 -6.57 12.05 7.40
CA ALA A 340 -5.72 12.90 8.25
C ALA A 340 -5.28 14.24 7.63
N LYS A 341 -5.36 14.42 6.30
CA LYS A 341 -4.99 15.67 5.64
C LYS A 341 -5.86 16.83 6.15
N GLY A 342 -5.25 17.97 6.50
CA GLY A 342 -5.97 19.12 7.05
C GLY A 342 -6.49 18.93 8.49
N MET A 343 -6.01 17.92 9.20
CA MET A 343 -6.35 17.65 10.59
C MET A 343 -5.74 18.69 11.54
N ASP A 344 -6.43 18.97 12.62
CA ASP A 344 -5.90 19.66 13.78
C ASP A 344 -6.45 19.07 15.09
N GLN A 345 -5.98 19.55 16.22
CA GLN A 345 -6.38 19.03 17.52
C GLN A 345 -7.88 19.25 17.81
N THR A 346 -8.45 20.36 17.36
CA THR A 346 -9.89 20.64 17.53
C THR A 346 -10.74 19.61 16.80
N MET A 347 -10.36 19.23 15.59
CA MET A 347 -11.08 18.20 14.83
C MET A 347 -10.95 16.81 15.48
N LEU A 348 -9.78 16.48 16.01
CA LEU A 348 -9.58 15.25 16.79
C LEU A 348 -10.47 15.22 18.03
N ASP A 349 -10.52 16.31 18.76
CA ASP A 349 -11.34 16.45 19.98
C ASP A 349 -12.85 16.35 19.68
N LEU A 350 -13.30 16.88 18.55
CA LEU A 350 -14.68 16.69 18.06
C LEU A 350 -14.99 15.22 17.79
N GLY A 351 -14.10 14.51 17.12
CA GLY A 351 -14.25 13.07 16.88
C GLY A 351 -14.31 12.28 18.19
N VAL A 352 -13.38 12.54 19.11
CA VAL A 352 -13.34 11.90 20.43
C VAL A 352 -14.59 12.21 21.27
N ALA A 353 -15.13 13.44 21.19
CA ALA A 353 -16.31 13.87 21.94
C ALA A 353 -17.60 13.13 21.54
N THR A 354 -17.62 12.46 20.38
CA THR A 354 -18.76 11.62 19.97
C THR A 354 -18.93 10.38 20.85
N GLY A 355 -17.88 9.93 21.54
CA GLY A 355 -17.86 8.66 22.28
C GLY A 355 -17.82 7.42 21.40
N LEU A 356 -17.77 7.57 20.07
CA LEU A 356 -17.68 6.48 19.12
C LEU A 356 -16.24 6.00 18.92
N PRO A 357 -16.01 4.76 18.46
CA PRO A 357 -14.70 4.34 17.98
C PRO A 357 -14.18 5.30 16.91
N LEU A 358 -12.97 5.82 17.12
CA LEU A 358 -12.39 6.83 16.24
C LEU A 358 -11.07 6.32 15.65
N LYS A 359 -10.93 6.43 14.33
CA LYS A 359 -9.67 6.28 13.62
C LYS A 359 -9.31 7.54 12.85
N VAL A 360 -8.02 7.71 12.64
CA VAL A 360 -7.46 8.72 11.77
C VAL A 360 -6.57 8.00 10.76
N SER A 361 -6.79 8.28 9.48
CA SER A 361 -6.15 7.55 8.38
C SER A 361 -5.16 8.43 7.61
N PRO A 362 -3.88 8.49 8.04
CA PRO A 362 -2.82 9.16 7.31
C PRO A 362 -2.37 8.34 6.11
N LYS A 363 -1.73 9.03 5.17
CA LYS A 363 -1.07 8.43 4.02
C LYS A 363 0.27 7.84 4.45
N TYR A 364 0.60 6.61 4.02
CA TYR A 364 1.79 5.89 4.47
C TYR A 364 3.08 6.41 3.82
N TRP A 365 3.15 6.38 2.49
CA TRP A 365 4.23 6.94 1.67
C TRP A 365 3.70 8.08 0.80
N ALA A 366 3.27 9.15 1.42
CA ALA A 366 2.51 10.20 0.72
C ALA A 366 1.31 9.55 -0.03
N GLU A 367 1.11 9.83 -1.30
CA GLU A 367 0.10 9.15 -2.13
C GLU A 367 0.71 8.04 -3.01
N HIS A 368 1.71 7.34 -2.51
CA HIS A 368 2.46 6.30 -3.23
C HIS A 368 2.70 5.07 -2.34
N LEU A 369 3.30 4.04 -2.94
CA LEU A 369 3.89 2.92 -2.21
C LEU A 369 5.42 3.05 -2.31
N GLY A 370 6.08 3.19 -1.17
CA GLY A 370 7.53 3.13 -1.05
C GLY A 370 8.04 1.75 -0.61
N ILE A 371 9.32 1.66 -0.26
CA ILE A 371 9.91 0.45 0.31
C ILE A 371 9.46 0.26 1.78
N PRO A 372 9.56 -0.96 2.35
CA PRO A 372 8.81 -1.38 3.54
C PRO A 372 9.39 -0.88 4.88
N TYR A 373 9.47 0.44 5.06
CA TYR A 373 9.78 1.05 6.35
C TYR A 373 8.97 2.35 6.54
N HIS A 374 8.92 2.86 7.75
CA HIS A 374 8.34 4.16 8.01
C HIS A 374 9.33 5.26 7.66
N GLN A 375 8.91 6.19 6.83
CA GLN A 375 9.68 7.35 6.40
C GLN A 375 10.41 8.02 7.58
N ALA A 376 11.74 8.09 7.54
CA ALA A 376 12.50 8.72 8.62
C ALA A 376 12.24 10.23 8.66
N SER A 377 12.11 10.88 7.50
CA SER A 377 11.76 12.30 7.41
C SER A 377 10.90 12.57 6.19
N ILE A 378 10.18 13.66 6.21
CA ILE A 378 9.41 14.17 5.07
C ILE A 378 10.12 15.39 4.47
N ARG A 379 9.73 15.73 3.24
CA ARG A 379 10.25 16.92 2.56
C ARG A 379 9.82 18.20 3.28
N GLU A 380 10.65 19.23 3.23
CA GLU A 380 10.40 20.50 3.92
C GLU A 380 9.06 21.13 3.48
N LEU A 381 8.74 21.05 2.19
CA LEU A 381 7.51 21.60 1.62
C LEU A 381 6.22 20.95 2.19
N GLU A 382 6.32 19.76 2.74
CA GLU A 382 5.18 19.00 3.28
C GLU A 382 4.96 19.25 4.78
N ARG A 383 5.89 19.97 5.43
CA ARG A 383 5.74 20.39 6.83
C ARG A 383 4.64 21.44 6.97
N PRO A 384 4.03 21.56 8.14
CA PRO A 384 3.12 22.65 8.42
C PRO A 384 3.76 24.01 8.12
N GLN A 385 3.09 24.81 7.30
CA GLN A 385 3.58 26.14 6.93
C GLN A 385 2.53 27.20 7.28
N ALA A 386 3.00 28.29 7.89
CA ALA A 386 2.20 29.49 8.06
C ALA A 386 2.22 30.30 6.76
N GLY A 387 1.07 30.83 6.34
CA GLY A 387 0.97 31.70 5.18
C GLY A 387 -0.47 31.89 4.70
N GLU A 388 -0.68 32.91 3.87
CA GLU A 388 -1.97 33.12 3.21
C GLU A 388 -2.11 32.19 2.01
N HIS A 389 -3.30 31.64 1.82
CA HIS A 389 -3.69 30.84 0.68
C HIS A 389 -4.71 31.59 -0.17
N PHE A 390 -4.63 31.47 -1.49
CA PHE A 390 -5.44 32.18 -2.45
C PHE A 390 -6.33 31.26 -3.28
N GLY A 391 -7.43 31.81 -3.81
CA GLY A 391 -8.37 31.07 -4.63
C GLY A 391 -9.00 29.88 -3.89
N GLN A 392 -9.08 28.71 -4.52
CA GLN A 392 -9.64 27.52 -3.89
C GLN A 392 -8.79 26.97 -2.74
N MET A 393 -7.49 27.29 -2.73
CA MET A 393 -6.62 26.95 -1.61
C MET A 393 -7.01 27.66 -0.31
N LYS A 394 -7.86 28.72 -0.38
CA LYS A 394 -8.46 29.30 0.83
C LYS A 394 -9.24 28.29 1.66
N LEU A 395 -9.92 27.35 1.00
CA LEU A 395 -10.62 26.26 1.69
C LEU A 395 -9.69 25.37 2.53
N SER A 396 -8.39 25.42 2.26
CA SER A 396 -7.34 24.68 2.96
C SER A 396 -6.45 25.59 3.83
N ALA A 397 -6.84 26.82 4.09
CA ALA A 397 -5.96 27.85 4.68
C ALA A 397 -5.78 27.74 6.19
N GLY A 398 -6.72 27.12 6.89
CA GLY A 398 -6.85 27.37 8.33
C GLY A 398 -6.16 26.38 9.24
N SER A 399 -5.89 25.15 8.84
CA SER A 399 -5.75 24.07 9.81
C SER A 399 -4.61 23.09 9.56
N ARG A 400 -3.59 23.47 8.80
CA ARG A 400 -2.44 22.59 8.58
C ARG A 400 -1.48 22.59 9.78
N SER A 401 -1.99 22.30 10.96
CA SER A 401 -1.17 22.08 12.15
C SER A 401 -0.57 20.66 12.17
N PHE A 402 -1.11 19.75 11.35
CA PHE A 402 -0.56 18.41 11.10
C PHE A 402 0.00 18.28 9.69
N LEU A 403 0.79 17.24 9.49
CA LEU A 403 1.44 16.96 8.22
C LEU A 403 0.44 16.70 7.09
N ARG A 404 0.78 17.17 5.90
CA ARG A 404 -0.04 16.92 4.69
C ARG A 404 0.05 15.47 4.24
N TYR A 405 1.26 14.89 4.21
CA TYR A 405 1.57 13.57 3.70
C TYR A 405 2.35 12.72 4.69
N GLY A 406 2.25 13.00 5.96
CA GLY A 406 2.90 12.26 7.01
C GLY A 406 1.90 11.68 8.02
N PHE A 407 2.42 11.04 9.05
CA PHE A 407 1.65 10.35 10.07
C PHE A 407 2.27 10.46 11.48
N GLY A 408 3.52 10.87 11.57
CA GLY A 408 4.26 10.83 12.83
C GLY A 408 3.70 11.75 13.90
N ASP A 409 3.13 12.89 13.53
CA ASP A 409 2.50 13.84 14.42
C ASP A 409 1.18 13.34 15.05
N LEU A 410 0.63 12.23 14.54
CA LEU A 410 -0.55 11.55 15.08
C LEU A 410 -0.20 10.41 16.06
N LEU A 411 1.10 10.05 16.21
CA LEU A 411 1.56 8.87 16.95
C LEU A 411 1.95 9.16 18.40
N ARG A 412 1.24 10.07 19.06
CA ARG A 412 1.36 10.31 20.51
C ARG A 412 0.97 9.05 21.30
N GLU A 413 1.66 8.75 22.38
CA GLU A 413 1.34 7.61 23.25
C GLU A 413 0.04 7.81 24.07
N ASP A 414 -0.33 9.06 24.37
CA ASP A 414 -1.53 9.46 25.11
C ASP A 414 -2.76 9.67 24.22
N ARG A 415 -2.70 9.31 22.94
CA ARG A 415 -3.82 9.51 21.98
C ARG A 415 -5.03 8.64 22.31
N ARG A 416 -6.21 9.17 22.03
CA ARG A 416 -7.52 8.51 22.17
C ARG A 416 -8.14 8.09 20.85
N TRP A 417 -7.35 8.00 19.78
CA TRP A 417 -7.74 7.56 18.45
C TRP A 417 -6.82 6.47 17.93
N GLY A 418 -7.35 5.61 17.08
CA GLY A 418 -6.55 4.67 16.33
C GLY A 418 -5.89 5.34 15.12
N VAL A 419 -4.67 4.95 14.77
CA VAL A 419 -4.01 5.37 13.52
C VAL A 419 -4.07 4.20 12.54
N LEU A 420 -4.64 4.44 11.35
CA LEU A 420 -4.75 3.44 10.28
C LEU A 420 -3.97 3.93 9.06
N HIS A 421 -2.89 3.25 8.72
CA HIS A 421 -2.07 3.61 7.56
C HIS A 421 -2.82 3.34 6.26
N ARG A 422 -2.82 4.33 5.34
CA ARG A 422 -3.50 4.20 4.06
C ARG A 422 -2.49 4.22 2.92
N ILE A 423 -2.47 3.14 2.13
CA ILE A 423 -1.66 3.04 0.91
C ILE A 423 -2.51 3.50 -0.27
N TRP A 424 -2.07 4.58 -0.91
CA TRP A 424 -2.73 5.16 -2.08
C TRP A 424 -2.20 4.55 -3.39
N PRO A 425 -3.01 4.51 -4.45
CA PRO A 425 -2.62 3.91 -5.72
C PRO A 425 -1.77 4.88 -6.56
N GLY A 426 -0.65 5.34 -6.03
CA GLY A 426 0.25 6.24 -6.76
C GLY A 426 1.30 5.50 -7.56
N THR A 427 1.81 4.39 -7.04
CA THR A 427 2.97 3.69 -7.58
C THR A 427 2.59 2.53 -8.50
N GLN A 428 1.79 1.59 -8.03
CA GLN A 428 1.37 0.41 -8.79
C GLN A 428 -0.15 0.38 -8.91
N ARG A 429 -0.65 1.01 -9.95
CA ARG A 429 -2.08 1.13 -10.25
C ARG A 429 -2.56 0.09 -11.25
N LEU A 430 -1.68 -0.27 -12.19
CA LEU A 430 -2.00 -1.09 -13.35
C LEU A 430 -1.27 -2.42 -13.36
N LEU A 431 0.04 -2.39 -13.07
CA LEU A 431 0.91 -3.57 -13.14
C LEU A 431 0.78 -4.42 -11.86
N ILE A 432 0.80 -5.76 -12.04
CA ILE A 432 0.69 -6.71 -10.93
C ILE A 432 1.87 -6.51 -9.96
N GLN A 433 1.55 -6.46 -8.67
CA GLN A 433 2.51 -6.49 -7.58
C GLN A 433 2.42 -7.82 -6.84
N GLY A 434 3.56 -8.45 -6.55
CA GLY A 434 3.58 -9.72 -5.85
C GLY A 434 4.94 -10.08 -5.28
N ASP A 435 5.44 -9.31 -4.28
CA ASP A 435 6.66 -9.65 -3.54
C ASP A 435 6.34 -10.02 -2.08
N PRO A 436 6.35 -11.32 -1.73
CA PRO A 436 6.04 -11.74 -0.37
C PRO A 436 6.99 -11.16 0.70
N LEU A 437 8.27 -10.98 0.38
CA LEU A 437 9.25 -10.43 1.33
C LEU A 437 8.94 -8.97 1.69
N THR A 438 8.68 -8.15 0.69
CA THR A 438 8.31 -6.73 0.88
C THR A 438 6.99 -6.61 1.63
N VAL A 439 5.98 -7.41 1.28
CA VAL A 439 4.66 -7.36 1.96
C VAL A 439 4.77 -7.81 3.42
N ALA A 440 5.54 -8.87 3.72
CA ALA A 440 5.79 -9.29 5.09
C ALA A 440 6.48 -8.18 5.92
N ALA A 441 7.42 -7.46 5.31
CA ALA A 441 8.10 -6.33 5.96
C ALA A 441 7.15 -5.13 6.18
N HIS A 442 6.28 -4.80 5.22
CA HIS A 442 5.21 -3.82 5.40
C HIS A 442 4.26 -4.22 6.53
N SER A 443 3.86 -5.49 6.57
CA SER A 443 2.99 -6.01 7.63
C SER A 443 3.54 -5.76 9.02
N ARG A 444 4.84 -6.02 9.23
CA ARG A 444 5.52 -5.72 10.51
C ARG A 444 5.57 -4.23 10.83
N ALA A 445 5.57 -3.39 9.79
CA ALA A 445 5.58 -1.95 9.94
C ALA A 445 4.20 -1.36 10.29
N PHE A 446 3.09 -1.97 9.88
CA PHE A 446 1.74 -1.37 10.05
C PHE A 446 1.24 -1.31 11.51
N SER A 447 1.88 -1.99 12.43
CA SER A 447 1.63 -1.85 13.87
C SER A 447 2.54 -0.81 14.55
N PHE A 448 3.29 -0.02 13.78
CA PHE A 448 4.25 0.98 14.26
C PHE A 448 3.65 1.91 15.31
N CYS A 449 4.31 2.02 16.47
CA CYS A 449 3.87 2.83 17.60
C CYS A 449 2.39 2.59 18.00
N GLY A 450 1.92 1.33 17.91
CA GLY A 450 0.54 0.98 18.27
C GLY A 450 -0.50 1.41 17.23
N SER A 451 -0.13 1.53 15.97
CA SER A 451 -1.07 1.73 14.86
C SER A 451 -1.96 0.51 14.66
N ALA A 452 -3.15 0.72 14.10
CA ALA A 452 -4.19 -0.31 13.97
C ALA A 452 -3.98 -1.28 12.81
N GLY A 453 -3.19 -0.89 11.80
CA GLY A 453 -3.00 -1.69 10.58
C GLY A 453 -3.03 -0.85 9.32
N VAL A 454 -3.61 -1.40 8.25
CA VAL A 454 -3.56 -0.82 6.90
C VAL A 454 -4.90 -0.87 6.18
N GLU A 455 -5.16 0.16 5.38
CA GLU A 455 -6.13 0.15 4.29
C GLU A 455 -5.40 0.33 2.96
N ILE A 456 -5.61 -0.61 2.05
CA ILE A 456 -5.00 -0.64 0.73
C ILE A 456 -6.04 -0.20 -0.29
N MET A 457 -5.73 0.85 -1.07
CA MET A 457 -6.53 1.15 -2.25
C MET A 457 -6.30 0.04 -3.29
N GLU A 458 -7.38 -0.48 -3.86
CA GLU A 458 -7.27 -1.54 -4.88
C GLU A 458 -6.52 -1.06 -6.13
N PRO A 459 -5.90 -1.96 -6.88
CA PRO A 459 -5.43 -1.65 -8.22
C PRO A 459 -6.59 -1.14 -9.11
N LEU A 460 -6.29 -0.29 -10.07
CA LEU A 460 -7.26 0.39 -10.96
C LEU A 460 -8.23 1.36 -10.25
N SER A 461 -8.02 1.69 -8.98
CA SER A 461 -8.94 2.54 -8.17
C SER A 461 -9.34 3.85 -8.83
N PHE A 462 -8.45 4.48 -9.60
CA PHE A 462 -8.73 5.74 -10.30
C PHE A 462 -8.87 5.59 -11.81
N LYS A 463 -8.95 4.37 -12.34
CA LYS A 463 -9.17 4.20 -13.77
C LYS A 463 -10.50 4.85 -14.16
N GLY A 464 -10.47 5.63 -15.22
CA GLY A 464 -11.62 6.39 -15.69
C GLY A 464 -11.92 7.70 -14.96
N ARG A 465 -11.14 8.05 -13.94
CA ARG A 465 -11.32 9.30 -13.19
C ARG A 465 -11.40 10.50 -14.13
N ARG A 466 -12.43 11.35 -13.94
CA ARG A 466 -12.70 12.56 -14.74
C ARG A 466 -12.91 12.28 -16.22
N GLY A 467 -13.55 11.15 -16.50
CA GLY A 467 -13.95 10.77 -17.86
C GLY A 467 -12.82 10.16 -18.67
N SER A 468 -12.73 8.84 -18.64
CA SER A 468 -11.85 8.08 -19.54
C SER A 468 -12.27 8.19 -20.99
N GLY A 469 -13.55 8.48 -21.24
CA GLY A 469 -14.16 8.46 -22.57
C GLY A 469 -14.49 7.06 -23.08
N ILE A 470 -14.23 6.00 -22.29
CA ILE A 470 -14.48 4.61 -22.67
C ILE A 470 -15.67 4.08 -21.86
N ALA A 471 -16.76 3.80 -22.55
CA ALA A 471 -18.00 3.38 -21.91
C ALA A 471 -17.87 2.00 -21.24
N GLY A 472 -18.15 1.96 -19.94
CA GLY A 472 -18.43 0.74 -19.18
C GLY A 472 -17.28 -0.24 -19.00
N ASP A 473 -16.01 0.14 -19.23
CA ASP A 473 -14.92 -0.81 -19.30
C ASP A 473 -13.71 -0.43 -18.44
N ARG A 474 -13.57 -1.10 -17.30
CA ARG A 474 -12.36 -1.01 -16.46
C ARG A 474 -11.20 -1.88 -16.98
N CYS A 475 -11.39 -2.67 -18.05
CA CYS A 475 -10.33 -3.48 -18.63
C CYS A 475 -9.30 -2.59 -19.32
N ALA A 476 -8.06 -2.65 -18.88
CA ALA A 476 -6.96 -1.89 -19.47
C ALA A 476 -6.33 -2.55 -20.70
N TYR A 477 -6.78 -3.76 -21.07
CA TYR A 477 -6.23 -4.52 -22.18
C TYR A 477 -6.91 -4.19 -23.52
N ALA A 478 -6.10 -3.91 -24.55
CA ALA A 478 -6.53 -3.89 -25.95
C ALA A 478 -6.69 -5.33 -26.47
N ASP A 479 -5.78 -6.23 -26.10
CA ASP A 479 -5.93 -7.66 -26.32
C ASP A 479 -7.00 -8.23 -25.38
N ARG A 480 -8.22 -8.38 -25.87
CA ARG A 480 -9.35 -8.85 -25.08
C ARG A 480 -9.21 -10.30 -24.60
N SER A 481 -8.32 -11.09 -25.17
CA SER A 481 -8.00 -12.44 -24.66
C SER A 481 -7.35 -12.40 -23.27
N LEU A 482 -6.76 -11.26 -22.90
CA LEU A 482 -6.15 -11.02 -21.60
C LEU A 482 -7.14 -10.39 -20.58
N GLY A 483 -8.31 -9.92 -21.04
CA GLY A 483 -9.32 -9.33 -20.17
C GLY A 483 -9.90 -10.35 -19.21
N PRO A 484 -9.80 -10.16 -17.88
CA PRO A 484 -10.53 -10.99 -16.93
C PRO A 484 -12.02 -10.67 -16.98
N ARG A 485 -12.88 -11.53 -16.43
CA ARG A 485 -14.32 -11.26 -16.33
C ARG A 485 -14.58 -10.02 -15.46
N TRP A 486 -13.92 -9.94 -14.33
CA TRP A 486 -13.93 -8.78 -13.45
C TRP A 486 -12.52 -8.24 -13.25
N ASP A 487 -12.36 -6.96 -13.16
CA ASP A 487 -11.08 -6.25 -13.08
C ASP A 487 -10.16 -6.76 -11.95
N TRP A 488 -10.72 -7.15 -10.80
CA TRP A 488 -9.97 -7.65 -9.64
C TRP A 488 -9.31 -9.02 -9.85
N GLU A 489 -9.82 -9.85 -10.76
CA GLU A 489 -9.25 -11.19 -11.03
C GLU A 489 -7.80 -11.12 -11.56
N LYS A 490 -7.46 -10.05 -12.29
CA LYS A 490 -6.06 -9.81 -12.69
C LYS A 490 -5.12 -9.79 -11.47
N TYR A 491 -5.60 -9.29 -10.33
CA TYR A 491 -4.80 -9.02 -9.13
C TYR A 491 -5.00 -10.06 -8.02
N GLU A 492 -5.57 -11.22 -8.33
CA GLU A 492 -5.86 -12.25 -7.31
C GLU A 492 -4.58 -12.66 -6.54
N TYR A 493 -3.45 -12.83 -7.24
CA TYR A 493 -2.17 -13.09 -6.58
C TYR A 493 -1.72 -11.96 -5.65
N THR A 494 -1.90 -10.71 -6.06
CA THR A 494 -1.64 -9.54 -5.22
C THR A 494 -2.47 -9.56 -3.94
N TYR A 495 -3.79 -9.80 -4.03
CA TYR A 495 -4.67 -9.91 -2.87
C TYR A 495 -4.26 -11.07 -1.95
N ARG A 496 -3.89 -12.22 -2.50
CA ARG A 496 -3.39 -13.37 -1.72
C ARG A 496 -2.17 -13.03 -0.90
N VAL A 497 -1.16 -12.44 -1.51
CA VAL A 497 0.09 -12.08 -0.86
C VAL A 497 -0.16 -10.99 0.20
N TRP A 498 -0.87 -9.92 -0.16
CA TRP A 498 -1.14 -8.83 0.78
C TRP A 498 -2.04 -9.26 1.94
N GLY A 499 -3.14 -9.94 1.67
CA GLY A 499 -4.09 -10.34 2.71
C GLY A 499 -3.47 -11.31 3.72
N ARG A 500 -2.86 -12.39 3.23
CA ARG A 500 -2.25 -13.41 4.09
C ARG A 500 -1.06 -12.88 4.89
N LEU A 501 -0.18 -12.10 4.28
CA LEU A 501 1.00 -11.56 4.96
C LEU A 501 0.69 -10.36 5.87
N THR A 502 -0.32 -9.55 5.58
CA THR A 502 -0.77 -8.53 6.54
C THR A 502 -1.50 -9.13 7.73
N TYR A 503 -2.08 -10.32 7.58
CA TYR A 503 -2.60 -11.11 8.70
C TYR A 503 -1.45 -11.72 9.51
N SER A 504 -0.54 -12.46 8.88
CA SER A 504 0.64 -13.04 9.53
C SER A 504 1.88 -12.86 8.65
N PRO A 505 2.84 -11.98 9.02
CA PRO A 505 4.06 -11.76 8.22
C PRO A 505 4.97 -13.01 8.15
N ASP A 506 4.70 -14.02 8.98
CA ASP A 506 5.39 -15.30 9.00
C ASP A 506 4.52 -16.45 8.47
N ALA A 507 3.44 -16.11 7.70
CA ALA A 507 2.54 -17.10 7.12
C ALA A 507 3.29 -18.08 6.21
N ASN A 508 2.83 -19.35 6.22
CA ASN A 508 3.39 -20.38 5.34
C ASN A 508 3.22 -19.99 3.87
N PRO A 509 4.30 -19.96 3.07
CA PRO A 509 4.25 -19.63 1.64
C PRO A 509 3.29 -20.51 0.82
N GLU A 510 2.93 -21.69 1.29
CA GLU A 510 1.93 -22.55 0.63
C GLU A 510 0.59 -21.84 0.43
N GLY A 511 0.22 -20.88 1.29
CA GLY A 511 -0.98 -20.10 1.15
C GLY A 511 -1.14 -19.36 -0.19
N TRP A 512 -0.06 -19.01 -0.88
CA TRP A 512 -0.08 -18.43 -2.24
C TRP A 512 0.60 -19.30 -3.29
N ARG A 513 1.56 -20.13 -2.93
CA ARG A 513 2.29 -20.99 -3.86
C ARG A 513 1.44 -22.11 -4.43
N ARG A 514 0.51 -22.69 -3.64
CA ARG A 514 -0.41 -23.71 -4.16
C ARG A 514 -1.32 -23.13 -5.27
N TYR A 515 -1.78 -21.90 -5.12
CA TYR A 515 -2.51 -21.18 -6.16
C TYR A 515 -1.68 -21.04 -7.44
N LEU A 516 -0.45 -20.51 -7.33
CA LEU A 516 0.43 -20.37 -8.50
C LEU A 516 0.72 -21.71 -9.16
N ARG A 517 0.99 -22.78 -8.38
CA ARG A 517 1.23 -24.12 -8.94
C ARG A 517 0.02 -24.68 -9.67
N ASN A 518 -1.17 -24.48 -9.12
CA ASN A 518 -2.40 -24.92 -9.75
C ASN A 518 -2.63 -24.21 -11.10
N ARG A 519 -2.30 -22.93 -11.20
CA ARG A 519 -2.50 -22.11 -12.42
C ARG A 519 -1.38 -22.25 -13.44
N LEU A 520 -0.14 -22.28 -12.99
CA LEU A 520 1.04 -22.13 -13.84
C LEU A 520 1.94 -23.37 -13.87
N GLY A 521 1.59 -24.41 -13.11
CA GLY A 521 2.36 -25.67 -13.06
C GLY A 521 3.84 -25.46 -12.73
N PRO A 522 4.76 -26.04 -13.52
CA PRO A 522 6.21 -25.96 -13.26
C PRO A 522 6.79 -24.52 -13.34
N ALA A 523 6.12 -23.59 -14.04
CA ALA A 523 6.58 -22.20 -14.18
C ALA A 523 6.33 -21.37 -12.91
N ALA A 524 5.50 -21.84 -11.97
CA ALA A 524 5.06 -21.08 -10.80
C ALA A 524 6.21 -20.52 -9.93
N PRO A 525 7.25 -21.28 -9.54
CA PRO A 525 8.36 -20.75 -8.73
C PRO A 525 9.14 -19.64 -9.45
N ALA A 526 9.32 -19.77 -10.76
CA ALA A 526 10.04 -18.79 -11.55
C ALA A 526 9.21 -17.51 -11.76
N ILE A 527 7.89 -17.60 -11.92
CA ILE A 527 6.99 -16.44 -11.96
C ILE A 527 6.95 -15.74 -10.60
N GLU A 528 6.87 -16.47 -9.49
CA GLU A 528 6.95 -15.87 -8.13
C GLU A 528 8.25 -15.06 -7.98
N ALA A 529 9.40 -15.60 -8.35
CA ALA A 529 10.69 -14.93 -8.29
C ALA A 529 10.76 -13.69 -9.21
N ALA A 530 10.20 -13.81 -10.42
CA ALA A 530 10.15 -12.72 -11.39
C ALA A 530 9.27 -11.55 -10.88
N LEU A 531 8.06 -11.84 -10.40
CA LEU A 531 7.16 -10.86 -9.80
C LEU A 531 7.77 -10.22 -8.54
N SER A 532 8.42 -11.01 -7.68
CA SER A 532 9.07 -10.48 -6.46
C SER A 532 10.13 -9.45 -6.82
N SER A 533 11.01 -9.75 -7.75
CA SER A 533 12.07 -8.81 -8.15
C SER A 533 11.50 -7.57 -8.86
N ALA A 534 10.56 -7.76 -9.78
CA ALA A 534 9.92 -6.67 -10.53
C ALA A 534 9.17 -5.70 -9.60
N SER A 535 8.45 -6.23 -8.62
CA SER A 535 7.62 -5.45 -7.69
C SER A 535 8.39 -4.50 -6.77
N ARG A 536 9.71 -4.69 -6.60
CA ARG A 536 10.58 -3.81 -5.79
C ARG A 536 11.05 -2.57 -6.52
N ILE A 537 10.98 -2.56 -7.85
CA ILE A 537 11.56 -1.48 -8.69
C ILE A 537 10.85 -0.15 -8.43
N LEU A 538 9.54 -0.09 -8.68
CA LEU A 538 8.81 1.18 -8.58
C LEU A 538 8.70 1.74 -7.16
N PRO A 539 8.51 0.95 -6.08
CA PRO A 539 8.59 1.46 -4.73
C PRO A 539 9.94 2.09 -4.38
N LEU A 540 11.04 1.52 -4.87
CA LEU A 540 12.37 2.08 -4.67
C LEU A 540 12.58 3.37 -5.46
N VAL A 541 12.17 3.41 -6.73
CA VAL A 541 12.17 4.64 -7.56
C VAL A 541 11.38 5.74 -6.85
N THR A 542 10.18 5.45 -6.38
CA THR A 542 9.31 6.43 -5.73
C THR A 542 9.91 6.93 -4.41
N THR A 543 10.52 6.04 -3.62
CA THR A 543 11.20 6.43 -2.37
C THR A 543 12.37 7.37 -2.61
N ALA A 544 13.19 7.10 -3.64
CA ALA A 544 14.43 7.81 -3.88
C ALA A 544 14.29 9.03 -4.82
N HIS A 545 13.23 9.10 -5.63
CA HIS A 545 13.06 10.14 -6.64
C HIS A 545 11.57 10.35 -6.96
N ALA A 546 10.92 11.30 -6.29
CA ALA A 546 9.49 11.58 -6.45
C ALA A 546 9.21 13.03 -6.85
N PRO A 547 8.93 13.31 -8.12
CA PRO A 547 8.61 14.66 -8.59
C PRO A 547 7.42 15.30 -7.87
N SER A 548 6.45 14.49 -7.45
CA SER A 548 5.31 14.94 -6.64
C SER A 548 4.88 13.86 -5.64
N ALA A 549 4.51 14.29 -4.44
CA ALA A 549 3.87 13.45 -3.42
C ALA A 549 2.41 13.11 -3.78
N ALA A 550 1.80 13.87 -4.67
CA ALA A 550 0.39 13.71 -5.06
C ALA A 550 0.23 12.71 -6.21
N ASN A 551 -0.67 11.74 -6.03
CA ASN A 551 -0.96 10.72 -7.04
C ASN A 551 -1.68 11.24 -8.30
N ASN A 552 -2.28 12.41 -8.21
CA ASN A 552 -2.91 13.10 -9.35
C ASN A 552 -1.93 13.96 -10.17
N SER A 553 -0.65 13.91 -9.82
CA SER A 553 0.41 14.63 -10.54
C SER A 553 1.56 13.71 -10.96
N TYR A 554 1.71 12.54 -10.36
CA TYR A 554 2.78 11.59 -10.65
C TYR A 554 2.27 10.16 -10.70
N TRP A 555 2.53 9.50 -11.82
CA TRP A 555 2.22 8.08 -12.04
C TRP A 555 3.49 7.33 -12.49
N PRO A 556 4.21 6.68 -11.58
CA PRO A 556 5.51 6.05 -11.87
C PRO A 556 5.50 4.98 -12.95
N GLU A 557 4.42 4.19 -13.03
CA GLU A 557 4.29 3.13 -14.07
C GLU A 557 4.26 3.69 -15.50
N LEU A 558 3.68 4.88 -15.67
CA LEU A 558 3.57 5.60 -16.95
C LEU A 558 4.28 6.95 -16.86
N TYR A 559 5.52 6.91 -16.41
CA TYR A 559 6.35 8.06 -16.09
C TYR A 559 6.37 9.13 -17.18
N PHE A 560 5.97 10.35 -16.81
CA PHE A 560 5.98 11.50 -17.71
C PHE A 560 7.34 12.20 -17.67
N ASN A 561 8.29 11.64 -18.30
CA ASN A 561 9.72 12.01 -18.38
C ASN A 561 10.11 13.39 -17.80
N GLN A 562 10.42 13.46 -16.50
CA GLN A 562 11.04 14.67 -15.92
C GLN A 562 12.33 14.99 -16.69
N SER A 563 12.39 16.17 -17.33
CA SER A 563 13.53 16.56 -18.17
C SER A 563 14.80 16.77 -17.33
N MET A 564 15.95 16.49 -17.92
CA MET A 564 17.26 16.83 -17.35
C MET A 564 17.61 18.31 -17.54
N VAL A 565 17.08 18.93 -18.59
CA VAL A 565 17.49 20.27 -19.04
C VAL A 565 16.38 21.30 -19.05
N ASP A 566 15.14 20.89 -19.34
CA ASP A 566 14.00 21.80 -19.46
C ASP A 566 13.19 21.86 -18.14
N PRO A 567 13.28 22.94 -17.37
CA PRO A 567 12.58 23.11 -16.11
C PRO A 567 11.06 23.29 -16.29
N ASP A 568 10.61 23.60 -17.50
CA ASP A 568 9.21 23.86 -17.83
C ASP A 568 8.49 22.66 -18.44
N HIS A 569 9.23 21.58 -18.74
CA HIS A 569 8.67 20.38 -19.36
C HIS A 569 7.59 19.70 -18.50
N TYR A 570 7.76 19.71 -17.18
CA TYR A 570 6.82 19.12 -16.23
C TYR A 570 6.16 20.22 -15.40
N ARG A 571 4.98 20.69 -15.85
CA ARG A 571 4.23 21.79 -15.22
C ARG A 571 3.12 21.39 -14.23
N PRO A 572 2.66 20.13 -14.09
CA PRO A 572 1.72 19.79 -13.03
C PRO A 572 2.28 20.15 -11.65
N TYR A 573 1.43 20.05 -10.61
CA TYR A 573 1.87 20.25 -9.25
C TYR A 573 3.12 19.39 -8.97
N SER A 574 4.22 20.03 -8.68
CA SER A 574 5.52 19.39 -8.49
C SER A 574 6.17 19.94 -7.22
N ASP A 575 6.65 19.03 -6.38
CA ASP A 575 7.41 19.36 -5.17
C ASP A 575 8.91 19.51 -5.47
N THR A 576 9.32 19.44 -6.74
CA THR A 576 10.72 19.60 -7.15
C THR A 576 11.17 21.06 -7.00
N PRO A 577 12.26 21.33 -6.27
CA PRO A 577 12.83 22.68 -6.18
C PRO A 577 13.23 23.23 -7.55
N ALA A 578 13.23 24.55 -7.69
CA ALA A 578 13.69 25.20 -8.91
C ALA A 578 15.25 25.10 -9.04
N PRO A 579 15.77 24.95 -10.27
CA PRO A 579 15.04 24.61 -11.50
C PRO A 579 14.43 23.20 -11.43
N ARG A 580 13.20 23.04 -11.94
CA ARG A 580 12.42 21.80 -11.84
C ARG A 580 12.90 20.72 -12.82
N VAL A 581 14.16 20.35 -12.70
CA VAL A 581 14.82 19.35 -13.56
C VAL A 581 15.06 18.04 -12.81
N PHE A 582 15.32 16.98 -13.55
CA PHE A 582 15.49 15.63 -13.04
C PHE A 582 16.49 15.53 -11.87
N GLY A 583 17.63 16.18 -11.96
CA GLY A 583 18.68 16.16 -10.92
C GLY A 583 18.28 16.83 -9.60
N ASN A 584 17.26 17.69 -9.59
CA ASN A 584 16.77 18.38 -8.40
C ASN A 584 15.58 17.70 -7.72
N VAL A 585 15.05 16.64 -8.32
CA VAL A 585 13.93 15.91 -7.71
C VAL A 585 14.35 15.36 -6.34
N SER A 586 13.53 15.67 -5.33
CA SER A 586 13.80 15.23 -3.96
C SER A 586 13.34 13.78 -3.75
N PRO A 587 14.09 12.95 -3.00
CA PRO A 587 13.55 11.73 -2.41
C PRO A 587 12.29 12.02 -1.58
N LEU A 588 11.40 11.05 -1.43
CA LEU A 588 10.32 11.13 -0.42
C LEU A 588 10.89 11.12 0.99
N ASP A 589 12.03 10.46 1.20
CA ASP A 589 12.76 10.49 2.46
C ASP A 589 14.15 11.15 2.27
N PRO A 590 14.25 12.47 2.38
CA PRO A 590 15.50 13.19 2.19
C PRO A 590 16.52 12.99 3.34
N GLN A 591 16.11 12.36 4.44
CA GLN A 591 17.01 12.05 5.56
C GLN A 591 17.94 10.89 5.21
N LEU A 592 17.45 9.90 4.49
CA LEU A 592 18.20 8.69 4.19
C LEU A 592 18.74 8.64 2.75
N PHE A 593 18.13 9.37 1.82
CA PHE A 593 18.53 9.36 0.41
C PHE A 593 19.01 10.73 -0.07
N SER A 594 20.04 10.74 -0.91
CA SER A 594 20.58 11.95 -1.53
C SER A 594 19.84 12.26 -2.84
N ARG A 595 19.66 13.57 -3.14
CA ARG A 595 19.32 14.02 -4.49
C ARG A 595 20.48 13.77 -5.44
N ILE A 596 20.18 13.64 -6.73
CA ILE A 596 21.18 13.43 -7.79
C ILE A 596 22.19 14.56 -7.81
N ASN A 597 21.72 15.82 -7.80
CA ASN A 597 22.62 16.99 -7.86
C ASN A 597 23.49 17.11 -6.60
N ASP A 598 22.92 16.90 -5.40
CA ASP A 598 23.66 16.97 -4.15
C ASP A 598 24.81 15.94 -4.12
N TYR A 599 24.50 14.70 -4.54
CA TYR A 599 25.51 13.64 -4.58
C TYR A 599 26.63 13.92 -5.58
N ALA A 600 26.32 14.40 -6.78
CA ALA A 600 27.32 14.76 -7.77
C ALA A 600 28.23 15.89 -7.24
N ASP A 601 27.66 16.88 -6.55
CA ASP A 601 28.40 17.99 -5.94
C ASP A 601 29.29 17.48 -4.78
N GLU A 602 28.84 16.50 -3.98
CA GLU A 602 29.65 15.82 -2.94
C GLU A 602 30.86 15.07 -3.56
N LEU A 603 30.64 14.32 -4.66
CA LEU A 603 31.71 13.62 -5.37
C LEU A 603 32.82 14.57 -5.85
N LEU A 604 32.43 15.70 -6.45
CA LEU A 604 33.39 16.70 -6.94
C LEU A 604 34.21 17.35 -5.81
N LYS A 605 33.63 17.47 -4.60
CA LYS A 605 34.35 17.94 -3.41
C LYS A 605 35.21 16.87 -2.77
N GLY A 606 35.01 15.58 -3.11
CA GLY A 606 35.60 14.43 -2.43
C GLY A 606 35.05 14.20 -1.05
N GLU A 607 33.77 14.58 -0.87
CA GLU A 607 33.05 14.35 0.35
C GLU A 607 32.12 13.16 0.14
N HIS A 608 32.01 12.27 1.14
CA HIS A 608 31.05 11.20 1.15
C HIS A 608 30.09 11.39 2.31
N GLY A 609 28.80 11.53 1.99
CA GLY A 609 27.72 11.53 2.97
C GLY A 609 27.35 10.11 3.40
N ALA A 610 26.63 9.98 4.54
CA ALA A 610 26.12 8.69 5.00
C ALA A 610 24.83 8.26 4.29
N ARG A 611 24.17 9.18 3.57
CA ARG A 611 22.92 8.91 2.85
C ARG A 611 23.15 7.96 1.68
N TYR A 612 22.10 7.20 1.35
CA TYR A 612 22.11 6.33 0.16
C TYR A 612 22.17 7.18 -1.11
N SER A 613 23.14 6.89 -1.95
CA SER A 613 23.41 7.66 -3.16
C SER A 613 22.47 7.24 -4.32
N PRO A 614 22.26 8.14 -5.31
CA PRO A 614 21.54 7.80 -6.54
C PRO A 614 22.18 6.65 -7.31
N VAL A 615 23.51 6.45 -7.20
CA VAL A 615 24.23 5.36 -7.87
C VAL A 615 23.97 4.02 -7.18
N GLU A 616 23.88 3.99 -5.83
CA GLU A 616 23.43 2.78 -5.10
C GLU A 616 22.00 2.43 -5.46
N VAL A 617 21.10 3.41 -5.49
CA VAL A 617 19.71 3.21 -5.90
C VAL A 617 19.62 2.69 -7.33
N ALA A 618 20.37 3.28 -8.27
CA ALA A 618 20.47 2.81 -9.65
C ALA A 618 20.90 1.34 -9.70
N GLN A 619 21.92 0.96 -8.95
CA GLN A 619 22.43 -0.41 -8.91
C GLN A 619 21.38 -1.40 -8.36
N TRP A 620 20.67 -1.05 -7.28
CA TRP A 620 19.61 -1.92 -6.76
C TRP A 620 18.48 -2.13 -7.77
N ILE A 621 18.08 -1.07 -8.46
CA ILE A 621 17.06 -1.12 -9.50
C ILE A 621 17.51 -1.99 -10.69
N GLU A 622 18.74 -1.83 -11.12
CA GLU A 622 19.36 -2.64 -12.20
C GLU A 622 19.44 -4.12 -11.80
N ASP A 623 19.86 -4.42 -10.57
CA ASP A 623 19.95 -5.79 -10.06
C ASP A 623 18.55 -6.45 -9.99
N TYR A 624 17.51 -5.72 -9.54
CA TYR A 624 16.13 -6.22 -9.56
C TYR A 624 15.61 -6.44 -10.99
N ALA A 625 15.91 -5.54 -11.91
CA ALA A 625 15.50 -5.70 -13.32
C ALA A 625 16.16 -6.92 -13.99
N ILE A 626 17.44 -7.16 -13.70
CA ILE A 626 18.18 -8.34 -14.20
C ILE A 626 17.58 -9.62 -13.60
N ALA A 627 17.35 -9.64 -12.29
CA ALA A 627 16.77 -10.80 -11.61
C ALA A 627 15.36 -11.11 -12.11
N ALA A 628 14.51 -10.09 -12.31
CA ALA A 628 13.17 -10.24 -12.84
C ALA A 628 13.17 -10.83 -14.26
N ALA A 629 14.02 -10.28 -15.14
CA ALA A 629 14.14 -10.77 -16.52
C ALA A 629 14.69 -12.20 -16.59
N GLY A 630 15.69 -12.53 -15.75
CA GLY A 630 16.27 -13.88 -15.69
C GLY A 630 15.27 -14.92 -15.19
N SER A 631 14.51 -14.60 -14.13
CA SER A 631 13.46 -15.48 -13.62
C SER A 631 12.29 -15.61 -14.61
N LEU A 632 11.95 -14.54 -15.33
CA LEU A 632 10.93 -14.61 -16.39
C LEU A 632 11.34 -15.53 -17.53
N ALA A 633 12.61 -15.48 -17.96
CA ALA A 633 13.13 -16.39 -18.99
C ALA A 633 13.09 -17.86 -18.53
N GLN A 634 13.36 -18.13 -17.24
CA GLN A 634 13.18 -19.47 -16.68
C GLN A 634 11.71 -19.90 -16.69
N ALA A 635 10.80 -19.01 -16.29
CA ALA A 635 9.36 -19.29 -16.32
C ALA A 635 8.89 -19.61 -17.74
N GLU A 636 9.35 -18.86 -18.73
CA GLU A 636 9.03 -19.09 -20.15
C GLU A 636 9.50 -20.47 -20.64
N ALA A 637 10.68 -20.91 -20.21
CA ALA A 637 11.19 -22.23 -20.53
C ALA A 637 10.39 -23.39 -19.90
N LEU A 638 9.78 -23.13 -18.72
CA LEU A 638 9.03 -24.11 -17.94
C LEU A 638 7.52 -24.08 -18.19
N ALA A 639 7.00 -23.06 -18.86
CA ALA A 639 5.56 -22.88 -19.06
C ALA A 639 5.00 -23.97 -19.98
N ALA A 640 4.05 -24.72 -19.46
CA ALA A 640 3.33 -25.75 -20.22
C ALA A 640 2.42 -25.14 -21.31
N ASN A 641 1.82 -23.96 -20.99
CA ASN A 641 1.00 -23.20 -21.93
C ASN A 641 1.37 -21.71 -21.82
N ARG A 642 2.11 -21.20 -22.80
CA ARG A 642 2.51 -19.79 -22.85
C ARG A 642 1.39 -18.84 -23.28
N ASP A 643 0.32 -19.40 -23.86
CA ASP A 643 -0.85 -18.63 -24.31
C ASP A 643 -1.91 -18.50 -23.23
N ASP A 644 -1.70 -19.14 -22.06
CA ASP A 644 -2.59 -18.98 -20.92
C ASP A 644 -2.72 -17.49 -20.52
N PRO A 645 -3.93 -16.93 -20.42
CA PRO A 645 -4.12 -15.51 -20.17
C PRO A 645 -3.52 -15.04 -18.84
N GLU A 646 -3.55 -15.87 -17.80
CA GLU A 646 -2.99 -15.50 -16.49
C GLU A 646 -1.46 -15.47 -16.54
N TYR A 647 -0.84 -16.48 -17.18
CA TYR A 647 0.60 -16.47 -17.41
C TYR A 647 1.03 -15.24 -18.24
N ARG A 648 0.33 -14.95 -19.34
CA ARG A 648 0.64 -13.81 -20.22
C ARG A 648 0.53 -12.48 -19.50
N ARG A 649 -0.52 -12.28 -18.66
CA ARG A 649 -0.68 -11.07 -17.85
C ARG A 649 0.52 -10.85 -16.92
N MET A 650 0.95 -11.90 -16.20
CA MET A 650 2.09 -11.83 -15.28
C MET A 650 3.39 -11.58 -16.04
N ALA A 651 3.64 -12.30 -17.13
CA ALA A 651 4.86 -12.19 -17.92
C ALA A 651 5.03 -10.81 -18.55
N ILE A 652 3.95 -10.23 -19.07
CA ILE A 652 3.95 -8.88 -19.67
C ILE A 652 4.22 -7.83 -18.59
N ASP A 653 3.53 -7.91 -17.46
CA ASP A 653 3.69 -6.93 -16.39
C ASP A 653 5.10 -6.97 -15.78
N VAL A 654 5.67 -8.15 -15.56
CA VAL A 654 7.09 -8.31 -15.16
C VAL A 654 8.03 -7.69 -16.19
N SER A 655 7.79 -7.94 -17.46
CA SER A 655 8.61 -7.45 -18.56
C SER A 655 8.64 -5.91 -18.62
N ILE A 656 7.47 -5.28 -18.45
CA ILE A 656 7.33 -3.82 -18.39
C ILE A 656 8.05 -3.26 -17.16
N GLN A 657 7.83 -3.84 -15.98
CA GLN A 657 8.49 -3.40 -14.74
C GLN A 657 10.02 -3.53 -14.82
N ALA A 658 10.54 -4.64 -15.37
CA ALA A 658 11.97 -4.81 -15.59
C ALA A 658 12.52 -3.77 -16.59
N GLY A 659 11.75 -3.43 -17.62
CA GLY A 659 12.08 -2.34 -18.55
C GLY A 659 12.13 -0.99 -17.87
N LEU A 660 11.16 -0.67 -17.01
CA LEU A 660 11.16 0.54 -16.18
C LEU A 660 12.40 0.58 -15.27
N GLY A 661 12.78 -0.55 -14.68
CA GLY A 661 14.00 -0.64 -13.86
C GLY A 661 15.26 -0.30 -14.66
N ARG A 662 15.43 -0.88 -15.86
CA ARG A 662 16.54 -0.53 -16.76
C ARG A 662 16.53 0.94 -17.16
N PHE A 663 15.35 1.50 -17.43
CA PHE A 663 15.21 2.92 -17.74
C PHE A 663 15.67 3.81 -16.59
N PHE A 664 15.11 3.62 -15.39
CA PHE A 664 15.43 4.48 -14.24
C PHE A 664 16.88 4.32 -13.79
N GLY A 665 17.43 3.10 -13.74
CA GLY A 665 18.83 2.87 -13.38
C GLY A 665 19.79 3.64 -14.30
N ALA A 666 19.62 3.51 -15.62
CA ALA A 666 20.42 4.23 -16.59
C ALA A 666 20.23 5.75 -16.52
N LYS A 667 18.99 6.22 -16.29
CA LYS A 667 18.69 7.66 -16.22
C LYS A 667 19.24 8.30 -14.93
N PHE A 668 19.26 7.59 -13.80
CA PHE A 668 19.87 8.08 -12.55
C PHE A 668 21.36 8.33 -12.75
N ARG A 669 22.08 7.36 -13.34
CA ARG A 669 23.50 7.50 -13.68
C ARG A 669 23.73 8.65 -14.66
N ALA A 670 22.89 8.78 -15.68
CA ALA A 670 22.96 9.90 -16.63
C ALA A 670 22.78 11.25 -15.93
N GLY A 671 21.87 11.34 -14.95
CA GLY A 671 21.65 12.57 -14.17
C GLY A 671 22.86 12.98 -13.33
N VAL A 672 23.54 12.02 -12.68
CA VAL A 672 24.80 12.29 -11.93
C VAL A 672 25.88 12.80 -12.88
N LEU A 673 26.09 12.11 -14.00
CA LEU A 673 27.11 12.50 -15.01
C LEU A 673 26.81 13.87 -15.62
N TYR A 674 25.54 14.15 -15.92
CA TYR A 674 25.14 15.46 -16.44
C TYR A 674 25.40 16.58 -15.42
N ARG A 675 25.16 16.35 -14.12
CA ARG A 675 25.47 17.31 -13.08
C ARG A 675 26.99 17.54 -12.95
N ILE A 676 27.81 16.50 -13.05
CA ILE A 676 29.30 16.61 -13.07
C ILE A 676 29.69 17.54 -14.22
N HIS A 677 29.18 17.32 -15.45
CA HIS A 677 29.41 18.22 -16.57
C HIS A 677 29.00 19.67 -16.27
N GLN A 678 27.79 19.88 -15.73
CA GLN A 678 27.28 21.23 -15.41
C GLN A 678 28.22 22.00 -14.48
N GLN A 679 28.87 21.31 -13.54
CA GLN A 679 29.76 21.93 -12.54
C GLN A 679 31.17 22.15 -13.06
N THR A 680 31.65 21.32 -13.98
CA THR A 680 33.07 21.27 -14.38
C THR A 680 33.30 21.65 -15.82
N GLY A 681 32.26 21.65 -16.68
CA GLY A 681 32.39 21.76 -18.12
C GLY A 681 33.04 20.54 -18.80
N ASP A 682 33.28 19.46 -18.05
CA ASP A 682 33.96 18.27 -18.56
C ASP A 682 33.15 17.59 -19.68
N ARG A 683 33.83 17.40 -20.82
CA ARG A 683 33.21 16.81 -22.02
C ARG A 683 32.99 15.32 -21.88
N THR A 684 33.87 14.58 -21.20
CA THR A 684 33.75 13.14 -21.00
C THR A 684 32.51 12.83 -20.16
N ALA A 685 32.24 13.62 -19.12
CA ALA A 685 31.04 13.50 -18.30
C ALA A 685 29.78 13.69 -19.14
N LEU A 686 29.73 14.66 -20.04
CA LEU A 686 28.62 14.90 -20.93
C LEU A 686 28.37 13.74 -21.91
N ASP A 687 29.44 13.25 -22.55
CA ASP A 687 29.35 12.12 -23.48
C ASP A 687 28.88 10.83 -22.80
N GLN A 688 29.33 10.60 -21.57
CA GLN A 688 28.86 9.47 -20.75
C GLN A 688 27.40 9.65 -20.28
N ALA A 689 26.98 10.89 -19.97
CA ALA A 689 25.58 11.20 -19.66
C ALA A 689 24.66 10.87 -20.84
N ILE A 690 25.03 11.32 -22.07
CA ILE A 690 24.29 11.04 -23.31
C ILE A 690 24.23 9.51 -23.54
N THR A 691 25.37 8.82 -23.42
CA THR A 691 25.46 7.37 -23.58
C THR A 691 24.52 6.63 -22.62
N SER A 692 24.52 7.00 -21.36
CA SER A 692 23.65 6.40 -20.33
C SER A 692 22.17 6.73 -20.57
N TYR A 693 21.85 7.95 -21.00
CA TYR A 693 20.47 8.33 -21.31
C TYR A 693 19.92 7.65 -22.57
N ARG A 694 20.77 7.43 -23.58
CA ARG A 694 20.40 6.60 -24.76
C ARG A 694 20.12 5.15 -24.37
N LYS A 695 20.84 4.56 -23.39
CA LYS A 695 20.53 3.23 -22.83
C LYS A 695 19.15 3.25 -22.16
N ALA A 696 18.86 4.28 -21.38
CA ALA A 696 17.51 4.45 -20.79
C ALA A 696 16.43 4.54 -21.87
N ARG A 697 16.63 5.35 -22.91
CA ARG A 697 15.69 5.48 -24.03
C ARG A 697 15.44 4.14 -24.75
N THR A 698 16.48 3.35 -24.95
CA THR A 698 16.34 1.99 -25.54
C THR A 698 15.49 1.08 -24.67
N ALA A 699 15.74 1.07 -23.35
CA ALA A 699 14.92 0.29 -22.41
C ALA A 699 13.45 0.71 -22.42
N TRP A 700 13.19 2.03 -22.52
CA TRP A 700 11.82 2.53 -22.64
C TRP A 700 11.15 2.12 -23.95
N ALA A 701 11.84 2.20 -25.08
CA ALA A 701 11.32 1.79 -26.38
C ALA A 701 10.98 0.28 -26.40
N GLU A 702 11.80 -0.55 -25.77
CA GLU A 702 11.57 -1.99 -25.67
C GLU A 702 10.32 -2.30 -24.84
N LEU A 703 10.18 -1.69 -23.64
CA LEU A 703 8.99 -1.93 -22.81
C LEU A 703 7.72 -1.40 -23.48
N ALA A 704 7.77 -0.22 -24.14
CA ALA A 704 6.65 0.33 -24.88
C ALA A 704 6.23 -0.56 -26.06
N GLY A 705 7.20 -1.14 -26.76
CA GLY A 705 6.96 -2.13 -27.81
C GLY A 705 6.26 -3.40 -27.29
N ARG A 706 6.62 -3.87 -26.08
CA ARG A 706 5.95 -5.02 -25.44
C ARG A 706 4.52 -4.71 -24.98
N ALA A 707 4.25 -3.47 -24.61
CA ALA A 707 2.92 -3.03 -24.24
C ALA A 707 2.01 -2.76 -25.44
N LEU A 708 2.60 -2.51 -26.61
CA LEU A 708 1.86 -2.19 -27.85
C LEU A 708 0.94 -3.35 -28.26
N GLY A 709 -0.34 -3.04 -28.49
CA GLY A 709 -1.36 -4.03 -28.83
C GLY A 709 -1.83 -4.90 -27.66
N VAL A 710 -1.16 -4.83 -26.52
CA VAL A 710 -1.54 -5.53 -25.28
C VAL A 710 -2.42 -4.64 -24.43
N TYR A 711 -1.94 -3.44 -24.11
CA TYR A 711 -2.68 -2.44 -23.36
C TYR A 711 -3.37 -1.44 -24.28
N GLN A 712 -4.44 -0.81 -23.78
CA GLN A 712 -5.16 0.23 -24.52
C GLN A 712 -4.22 1.41 -24.84
N ALA A 713 -4.46 2.06 -25.98
CA ALA A 713 -3.68 3.21 -26.42
C ALA A 713 -3.81 4.42 -25.48
N ASP A 714 -4.90 4.52 -24.74
CA ASP A 714 -5.14 5.58 -23.76
C ASP A 714 -5.63 4.99 -22.43
N ILE A 715 -4.69 4.53 -21.62
CA ILE A 715 -4.96 4.16 -20.24
C ILE A 715 -5.07 5.45 -19.43
N THR A 716 -6.20 5.64 -18.72
CA THR A 716 -6.42 6.90 -17.99
C THR A 716 -6.72 6.67 -16.52
N VAL A 717 -6.01 7.40 -15.67
CA VAL A 717 -6.27 7.55 -14.23
C VAL A 717 -6.49 9.02 -13.85
N GLY A 718 -6.71 9.87 -14.83
CA GLY A 718 -6.98 11.29 -14.71
C GLY A 718 -7.00 11.98 -16.08
N GLU A 719 -7.41 13.26 -16.11
CA GLU A 719 -7.55 14.03 -17.33
C GLU A 719 -6.23 14.62 -17.87
N LEU A 720 -5.24 14.80 -16.99
CA LEU A 720 -3.98 15.46 -17.34
C LEU A 720 -3.06 14.50 -18.14
N PRO A 721 -2.25 15.03 -19.09
CA PRO A 721 -1.42 14.19 -19.97
C PRO A 721 -0.51 13.19 -19.24
N GLN A 722 0.02 13.54 -18.07
CA GLN A 722 0.87 12.65 -17.27
C GLN A 722 0.11 11.50 -16.59
N LEU A 723 -1.23 11.54 -16.60
CA LEU A 723 -2.11 10.55 -15.98
C LEU A 723 -2.87 9.69 -16.99
N ARG A 724 -2.52 9.80 -18.28
CA ARG A 724 -3.18 9.07 -19.35
C ARG A 724 -2.24 8.76 -20.52
N GLY A 725 -2.71 7.97 -21.47
CA GLY A 725 -1.99 7.58 -22.67
C GLY A 725 -1.35 6.20 -22.58
N HIS A 726 -0.29 6.00 -23.35
CA HIS A 726 0.47 4.75 -23.45
C HIS A 726 1.98 5.02 -23.24
N TRP A 727 2.77 4.01 -22.95
CA TRP A 727 4.23 4.14 -22.82
C TRP A 727 4.89 4.70 -24.08
N LEU A 728 4.33 4.42 -25.27
CA LEU A 728 4.80 4.99 -26.53
C LEU A 728 4.74 6.52 -26.55
N ASP A 729 3.75 7.11 -25.91
CA ASP A 729 3.55 8.56 -25.90
C ASP A 729 4.64 9.30 -25.10
N ARG A 730 5.47 8.59 -24.37
CA ARG A 730 6.59 9.16 -23.58
C ARG A 730 7.88 9.29 -24.37
N LEU A 731 8.05 8.52 -25.47
CA LEU A 731 9.26 8.54 -26.28
C LEU A 731 9.62 9.92 -26.83
N PRO A 732 8.68 10.72 -27.36
CA PRO A 732 9.02 12.07 -27.85
C PRO A 732 9.63 12.97 -26.77
N ALA A 733 9.14 12.90 -25.53
CA ALA A 733 9.69 13.69 -24.42
C ALA A 733 11.11 13.26 -24.05
N ILE A 734 11.39 11.96 -24.11
CA ILE A 734 12.73 11.39 -23.86
C ILE A 734 13.66 11.78 -25.01
N ASP A 735 13.22 11.65 -26.25
CA ASP A 735 14.02 11.99 -27.46
C ASP A 735 14.37 13.48 -27.51
N ASN A 736 13.42 14.36 -27.19
CA ASN A 736 13.64 15.80 -27.14
C ASN A 736 14.67 16.20 -26.07
N ASP A 737 14.58 15.57 -24.90
CA ASP A 737 15.51 15.82 -23.78
C ASP A 737 16.95 15.38 -24.15
N ILE A 738 17.13 14.21 -24.78
CA ILE A 738 18.41 13.75 -25.31
C ILE A 738 18.95 14.70 -26.39
N ALA A 739 18.10 15.09 -27.36
CA ALA A 739 18.51 15.99 -28.44
C ALA A 739 18.97 17.37 -27.94
N ALA A 740 18.35 17.88 -26.86
CA ALA A 740 18.77 19.12 -26.22
C ALA A 740 20.20 18.98 -25.65
N ILE A 741 20.51 17.89 -24.94
CA ILE A 741 21.84 17.63 -24.39
C ILE A 741 22.87 17.43 -25.51
N GLU A 742 22.49 16.71 -26.57
CA GLU A 742 23.38 16.52 -27.74
C GLU A 742 23.68 17.83 -28.48
N THR A 743 22.70 18.76 -28.51
CA THR A 743 22.93 20.09 -29.07
C THR A 743 23.94 20.88 -28.24
N MET A 744 23.86 20.81 -26.92
CA MET A 744 24.88 21.38 -26.02
C MET A 744 26.27 20.76 -26.30
N ALA A 745 26.32 19.45 -26.44
CA ALA A 745 27.57 18.74 -26.74
C ALA A 745 28.21 19.20 -28.06
N LYS A 746 27.43 19.41 -29.12
CA LYS A 746 27.91 19.92 -30.42
C LYS A 746 28.45 21.36 -30.33
N GLN A 747 27.88 22.19 -29.49
CA GLN A 747 28.34 23.56 -29.28
C GLN A 747 29.72 23.61 -28.59
N LEU A 748 30.00 22.60 -27.74
CA LEU A 748 31.28 22.46 -27.04
C LEU A 748 32.37 21.83 -27.90
N ASP A 749 32.05 21.18 -29.03
CA ASP A 749 33.02 20.53 -29.94
C ASP A 749 34.00 21.52 -30.58
N GLN A 750 33.76 22.83 -30.47
CA GLN A 750 34.71 23.86 -30.95
C GLN A 750 35.86 24.12 -29.96
N ALA A 751 35.79 23.61 -28.72
CA ALA A 751 36.87 23.68 -27.75
C ALA A 751 37.58 22.30 -27.66
N ARG A 752 38.93 22.28 -27.73
CA ARG A 752 39.68 21.01 -27.54
C ARG A 752 39.41 20.43 -26.15
N PRO A 753 39.02 19.16 -26.04
CA PRO A 753 38.91 18.52 -24.75
C PRO A 753 40.25 18.45 -24.07
N GLY A 754 40.38 19.03 -22.87
CA GLY A 754 41.47 18.74 -21.96
C GLY A 754 41.25 17.35 -21.29
N GLU A 755 42.32 16.73 -20.80
CA GLU A 755 42.12 15.57 -19.90
C GLU A 755 41.39 16.04 -18.63
N PRO A 756 40.35 15.30 -18.17
CA PRO A 756 39.66 15.64 -16.96
C PRO A 756 40.60 15.65 -15.76
N GLU A 757 40.42 16.60 -14.86
CA GLU A 757 41.11 16.61 -13.58
C GLU A 757 40.90 15.28 -12.88
N SER A 758 41.88 14.82 -12.11
CA SER A 758 41.84 13.47 -11.49
C SER A 758 40.58 13.24 -10.68
N ARG A 759 40.05 14.28 -10.03
CA ARG A 759 38.82 14.22 -9.25
C ARG A 759 37.56 14.05 -10.10
N VAL A 760 37.49 14.74 -11.21
CA VAL A 760 36.39 14.64 -12.18
C VAL A 760 36.34 13.23 -12.78
N ARG A 761 37.51 12.68 -13.13
CA ARG A 761 37.63 11.31 -13.62
C ARG A 761 37.13 10.29 -12.58
N MET A 762 37.54 10.41 -11.31
CA MET A 762 37.09 9.55 -10.23
C MET A 762 35.55 9.64 -10.04
N ALA A 763 34.98 10.85 -10.10
CA ALA A 763 33.52 11.05 -10.00
C ALA A 763 32.77 10.38 -11.17
N ILE A 764 33.28 10.45 -12.40
CA ILE A 764 32.73 9.77 -13.56
C ILE A 764 32.83 8.26 -13.39
N GLU A 765 33.95 7.73 -12.96
CA GLU A 765 34.15 6.30 -12.70
C GLU A 765 33.19 5.79 -11.62
N GLU A 766 32.98 6.55 -10.57
CA GLU A 766 32.02 6.19 -9.52
C GLU A 766 30.57 6.22 -10.02
N ALA A 767 30.19 7.24 -10.79
CA ALA A 767 28.84 7.33 -11.38
C ALA A 767 28.54 6.17 -12.33
N LEU A 768 29.52 5.64 -13.06
CA LEU A 768 29.40 4.52 -14.00
C LEU A 768 29.63 3.16 -13.33
N GLY A 769 30.36 3.14 -12.24
CA GLY A 769 30.80 1.95 -11.56
C GLY A 769 29.69 1.24 -10.79
N ARG A 770 30.04 0.06 -10.30
CA ARG A 770 29.21 -0.63 -9.31
C ARG A 770 29.63 -0.14 -7.92
N PRO A 771 28.74 0.50 -7.16
CA PRO A 771 29.11 1.01 -5.85
C PRO A 771 29.58 -0.15 -4.97
N ARG A 772 30.79 0.01 -4.43
CA ARG A 772 31.31 -0.91 -3.43
C ARG A 772 30.73 -0.51 -2.08
N ARG A 773 29.61 -1.10 -1.73
CA ARG A 773 29.11 -0.97 -0.36
C ARG A 773 30.17 -1.57 0.55
N VAL A 774 30.86 -0.72 1.28
CA VAL A 774 31.77 -1.17 2.33
C VAL A 774 30.89 -1.90 3.34
N SER A 775 31.20 -3.19 3.60
CA SER A 775 30.57 -3.88 4.74
C SER A 775 30.78 -2.96 5.95
N SER A 776 29.67 -2.54 6.57
CA SER A 776 29.78 -1.75 7.80
C SER A 776 30.65 -2.54 8.79
N PRO A 777 31.64 -1.93 9.44
CA PRO A 777 32.34 -2.61 10.51
C PRO A 777 31.30 -3.08 11.53
N ALA A 778 31.60 -4.14 12.26
CA ALA A 778 30.68 -4.67 13.24
C ALA A 778 30.39 -3.60 14.29
N CYS A 779 29.26 -2.94 14.15
CA CYS A 779 28.70 -2.08 15.17
C CYS A 779 27.80 -2.91 16.08
N ARG A 780 27.86 -2.64 17.37
CA ARG A 780 27.02 -3.29 18.38
C ARG A 780 26.27 -2.24 19.17
N HIS A 781 24.95 -2.35 19.15
CA HIS A 781 24.06 -1.48 19.91
C HIS A 781 22.93 -2.33 20.51
N SER A 782 22.61 -2.06 21.77
CA SER A 782 21.45 -2.62 22.44
C SER A 782 20.46 -1.48 22.68
N PRO A 783 19.41 -1.37 21.84
CA PRO A 783 18.43 -0.30 21.98
C PRO A 783 17.69 -0.42 23.32
N PRO A 784 17.47 0.68 24.04
CA PRO A 784 16.57 0.69 25.18
C PRO A 784 15.16 0.22 24.75
N ILE A 785 14.52 -0.58 25.58
CA ILE A 785 13.16 -1.06 25.29
C ILE A 785 12.15 0.08 25.46
N ARG A 786 12.35 0.91 26.53
CA ARG A 786 11.51 2.06 26.87
C ARG A 786 12.36 3.16 27.50
N PHE A 787 11.83 4.38 27.53
CA PHE A 787 12.42 5.50 28.24
C PHE A 787 11.39 6.14 29.19
N HIS A 788 11.87 6.81 30.23
CA HIS A 788 11.05 7.61 31.15
C HIS A 788 10.95 9.04 30.64
N PRO A 789 9.75 9.58 30.38
CA PRO A 789 9.59 11.00 30.04
C PRO A 789 10.17 11.91 31.13
N GLY A 790 10.90 12.95 30.70
CA GLY A 790 11.54 13.90 31.62
C GLY A 790 12.85 13.42 32.27
N TYR A 791 13.36 12.24 31.90
CA TYR A 791 14.67 11.74 32.34
C TYR A 791 15.65 11.66 31.16
N PRO A 792 16.96 11.88 31.41
CA PRO A 792 17.97 11.72 30.37
C PRO A 792 17.97 10.29 29.81
N LEU A 793 18.11 10.16 28.49
CA LEU A 793 18.24 8.85 27.86
C LEU A 793 19.66 8.65 27.36
N HIS A 794 20.37 7.68 27.91
CA HIS A 794 21.74 7.34 27.54
C HIS A 794 21.75 6.34 26.39
N ILE A 795 22.48 6.67 25.33
CA ILE A 795 22.65 5.83 24.14
C ILE A 795 24.14 5.48 24.01
N GLU A 796 24.42 4.20 23.80
CA GLU A 796 25.79 3.69 23.65
C GLU A 796 25.90 2.86 22.35
N LEU A 797 26.98 3.09 21.58
CA LEU A 797 27.35 2.30 20.41
C LEU A 797 28.79 1.81 20.58
N SER A 798 29.03 0.56 20.24
CA SER A 798 30.41 0.01 20.15
C SER A 798 30.74 -0.25 18.68
N THR A 799 31.96 0.09 18.28
CA THR A 799 32.53 -0.17 16.94
C THR A 799 33.75 -1.06 17.06
N ASP A 800 34.05 -1.88 16.06
CA ASP A 800 35.24 -2.75 16.10
C ASP A 800 36.49 -1.97 15.74
N THR A 801 36.37 -0.84 15.03
CA THR A 801 37.47 0.06 14.63
C THR A 801 37.22 1.46 15.19
N PRO A 802 38.26 2.27 15.39
CA PRO A 802 38.08 3.67 15.75
C PRO A 802 37.27 4.43 14.68
N ALA A 803 36.25 5.17 15.15
CA ALA A 803 35.35 5.91 14.27
C ALA A 803 34.88 7.21 14.96
N PHE A 804 34.45 8.17 14.17
CA PHE A 804 33.60 9.27 14.64
C PHE A 804 32.15 8.84 14.51
N VAL A 805 31.38 8.99 15.58
CA VAL A 805 30.00 8.59 15.60
C VAL A 805 29.11 9.77 15.96
N LYS A 806 28.08 9.96 15.17
CA LYS A 806 27.00 10.91 15.47
C LYS A 806 25.72 10.14 15.80
N LEU A 807 25.05 10.54 16.87
CA LEU A 807 23.69 10.13 17.17
C LEU A 807 22.74 11.12 16.48
N VAL A 808 21.90 10.63 15.60
CA VAL A 808 20.87 11.41 14.91
C VAL A 808 19.51 10.96 15.45
N TYR A 809 18.77 11.85 16.09
CA TYR A 809 17.55 11.49 16.80
C TYR A 809 16.44 12.51 16.61
N ARG A 810 15.21 12.06 16.81
CA ARG A 810 14.00 12.87 16.77
C ARG A 810 12.89 12.19 17.59
N ARG A 811 11.91 12.94 18.03
CA ARG A 811 10.63 12.34 18.43
C ARG A 811 9.98 11.71 17.20
N VAL A 812 9.14 10.67 17.39
CA VAL A 812 8.31 10.16 16.31
C VAL A 812 7.20 11.16 16.00
N ASN A 813 7.64 12.31 15.55
CA ASN A 813 6.84 13.42 15.07
C ASN A 813 7.51 13.97 13.81
N GLN A 814 6.96 13.62 12.64
CA GLN A 814 7.58 13.95 11.35
C GLN A 814 7.55 15.46 11.03
N SER A 815 6.82 16.28 11.77
CA SER A 815 6.89 17.74 11.67
C SER A 815 8.17 18.33 12.26
N GLU A 816 8.85 17.61 13.16
CA GLU A 816 10.12 18.01 13.76
C GLU A 816 11.30 17.68 12.85
N ARG A 817 12.40 18.42 13.03
CA ARG A 817 13.69 18.10 12.39
C ARG A 817 14.51 17.19 13.29
N PHE A 818 15.41 16.42 12.69
CA PHE A 818 16.39 15.63 13.43
C PHE A 818 17.39 16.52 14.14
N VAL A 819 17.79 16.11 15.34
CA VAL A 819 18.89 16.65 16.11
C VAL A 819 20.07 15.72 15.97
N THR A 820 21.27 16.29 15.80
CA THR A 820 22.52 15.53 15.67
C THR A 820 23.43 15.87 16.85
N LEU A 821 23.95 14.85 17.53
CA LEU A 821 24.94 14.96 18.59
C LEU A 821 26.19 14.15 18.22
N ASP A 822 27.36 14.75 18.42
CA ASP A 822 28.61 13.99 18.41
C ASP A 822 28.66 13.11 19.65
N MET A 823 29.07 11.84 19.49
CA MET A 823 29.15 10.91 20.61
C MET A 823 30.55 10.92 21.21
N ASP A 824 30.64 10.94 22.54
CA ASP A 824 31.88 10.93 23.28
C ASP A 824 32.61 9.57 23.17
N PRO A 825 33.81 9.48 22.58
CA PRO A 825 34.53 8.22 22.46
C PRO A 825 35.22 7.81 23.77
N LYS A 826 35.07 6.53 24.11
CA LYS A 826 35.91 5.85 25.14
C LYS A 826 36.49 4.56 24.55
N GLY A 827 37.59 4.66 23.87
CA GLY A 827 38.11 3.57 23.04
C GLY A 827 37.16 3.30 21.89
N ASN A 828 36.69 2.05 21.76
CA ASN A 828 35.73 1.64 20.74
C ASN A 828 34.26 1.79 21.20
N ARG A 829 34.01 2.44 22.35
CA ARG A 829 32.66 2.74 22.82
C ARG A 829 32.40 4.22 22.64
N HIS A 830 31.17 4.53 22.19
CA HIS A 830 30.71 5.90 21.95
C HIS A 830 29.44 6.11 22.77
N ARG A 831 29.35 7.24 23.48
CA ARG A 831 28.21 7.56 24.32
C ARG A 831 27.63 8.93 23.99
N ALA A 832 26.31 9.04 24.00
CA ALA A 832 25.59 10.30 23.96
C ALA A 832 24.39 10.26 24.92
N THR A 833 23.93 11.44 25.32
CA THR A 833 22.77 11.55 26.19
C THR A 833 21.74 12.47 25.55
N ILE A 834 20.55 11.95 25.29
CA ILE A 834 19.39 12.73 24.89
C ILE A 834 18.86 13.41 26.16
N PRO A 835 18.81 14.75 26.21
CA PRO A 835 18.53 15.48 27.45
C PRO A 835 17.09 15.33 27.95
N ALA A 836 16.89 15.41 29.27
CA ALA A 836 15.60 15.30 29.94
C ALA A 836 14.49 16.22 29.37
N PRO A 837 14.75 17.50 29.04
CA PRO A 837 13.73 18.34 28.41
C PRO A 837 13.23 17.80 27.05
N TYR A 838 14.10 17.08 26.32
CA TYR A 838 13.73 16.49 25.03
C TYR A 838 12.88 15.23 25.20
N THR A 839 13.19 14.39 26.19
CA THR A 839 12.41 13.17 26.47
C THR A 839 11.07 13.48 27.15
N ASN A 840 10.87 14.68 27.70
CA ASN A 840 9.59 15.12 28.28
C ASN A 840 8.56 15.42 27.18
N SER A 841 8.02 14.35 26.60
CA SER A 841 7.14 14.40 25.44
C SER A 841 6.24 13.18 25.41
N PRO A 842 5.00 13.28 24.89
CA PRO A 842 4.12 12.14 24.69
C PRO A 842 4.50 11.28 23.46
N PHE A 843 5.52 11.65 22.69
CA PHE A 843 5.94 10.91 21.51
C PHE A 843 7.04 9.90 21.81
N PRO A 844 7.04 8.73 21.15
CA PRO A 844 8.20 7.85 21.08
C PRO A 844 9.42 8.58 20.50
N LEU A 845 10.61 8.02 20.68
CA LEU A 845 11.86 8.52 20.10
C LEU A 845 12.32 7.63 18.94
N GLN A 846 12.82 8.26 17.88
CA GLN A 846 13.42 7.63 16.72
C GLN A 846 14.88 8.09 16.63
N TYR A 847 15.83 7.16 16.40
CA TYR A 847 17.24 7.50 16.23
C TYR A 847 17.98 6.48 15.38
N TYR A 848 19.11 6.91 14.85
CA TYR A 848 20.10 6.09 14.15
C TYR A 848 21.48 6.72 14.36
N PHE A 849 22.52 6.06 13.84
CA PHE A 849 23.90 6.55 13.93
C PHE A 849 24.47 6.81 12.54
N GLU A 850 25.22 7.89 12.42
CA GLU A 850 26.18 8.09 11.33
C GLU A 850 27.56 7.71 11.84
N VAL A 851 28.18 6.75 11.18
CA VAL A 851 29.50 6.23 11.57
C VAL A 851 30.51 6.57 10.47
N ARG A 852 31.59 7.24 10.84
CA ARG A 852 32.66 7.68 9.95
C ARG A 852 34.00 7.14 10.44
N GLU A 853 34.64 6.23 9.70
CA GLU A 853 35.99 5.76 9.97
C GLU A 853 37.03 6.73 9.41
N HIS A 854 36.85 7.19 8.17
CA HIS A 854 37.63 8.20 7.50
C HIS A 854 36.80 8.94 6.43
N PRO A 855 37.28 10.02 5.79
CA PRO A 855 36.47 10.86 4.92
C PRO A 855 35.68 10.11 3.83
N GLU A 856 36.21 9.06 3.27
CA GLU A 856 35.57 8.27 2.21
C GLU A 856 34.79 7.07 2.73
N ARG A 857 34.72 6.85 4.04
CA ARG A 857 34.10 5.66 4.63
C ARG A 857 33.09 6.05 5.70
N VAL A 858 31.85 6.30 5.24
CA VAL A 858 30.73 6.76 6.05
C VAL A 858 29.51 5.90 5.76
N TRP A 859 28.74 5.56 6.79
CA TRP A 859 27.52 4.78 6.64
C TRP A 859 26.50 5.09 7.74
N LEU A 860 25.25 4.69 7.48
CA LEU A 860 24.18 4.70 8.47
C LEU A 860 24.16 3.37 9.24
N TYR A 861 23.95 3.43 10.55
CA TYR A 861 23.71 2.24 11.37
C TYR A 861 22.40 2.41 12.19
N PRO A 862 21.46 1.44 12.18
CA PRO A 862 21.56 0.11 11.56
C PRO A 862 21.55 0.13 10.03
N GLY A 863 20.99 1.14 9.38
CA GLY A 863 20.85 1.19 7.93
C GLY A 863 19.93 0.10 7.37
N PHE A 864 19.87 0.01 6.05
CA PHE A 864 19.08 -1.05 5.39
C PHE A 864 19.83 -2.37 5.34
N ALA A 865 19.10 -3.47 5.54
CA ALA A 865 19.54 -4.81 5.17
C ALA A 865 19.66 -4.93 3.63
N PRO A 866 20.39 -5.93 3.12
CA PRO A 866 20.57 -6.11 1.67
C PRO A 866 19.28 -6.22 0.86
N GLN A 867 18.19 -6.72 1.47
CA GLN A 867 16.87 -6.85 0.84
C GLN A 867 15.98 -5.62 1.02
N LEU A 868 16.46 -4.56 1.66
CA LEU A 868 15.71 -3.32 1.95
C LEU A 868 14.39 -3.56 2.70
N ASN A 869 14.36 -4.55 3.61
CA ASN A 869 13.14 -5.04 4.26
C ASN A 869 13.12 -4.86 5.79
N ASN A 870 13.99 -4.02 6.32
CA ASN A 870 14.06 -3.67 7.74
C ASN A 870 13.83 -2.18 7.97
N GLN A 871 13.61 -1.79 9.23
CA GLN A 871 13.64 -0.38 9.62
C GLN A 871 15.11 0.08 9.73
N PRO A 872 15.50 1.18 9.04
CA PRO A 872 16.90 1.65 9.04
C PRO A 872 17.26 2.50 10.26
N TYR A 873 16.46 2.45 11.31
CA TYR A 873 16.59 3.21 12.56
C TYR A 873 15.98 2.45 13.73
N TYR A 874 16.23 2.92 14.93
CA TYR A 874 15.63 2.43 16.16
C TYR A 874 14.47 3.30 16.62
N VAL A 875 13.47 2.69 17.25
CA VAL A 875 12.36 3.39 17.89
C VAL A 875 12.23 2.91 19.33
N VAL A 876 12.16 3.86 20.26
CA VAL A 876 11.98 3.61 21.69
C VAL A 876 10.70 4.28 22.14
N ARG A 877 9.81 3.51 22.76
CA ARG A 877 8.54 4.03 23.30
C ARG A 877 8.72 4.53 24.72
N SER A 878 7.88 5.45 25.15
CA SER A 878 7.82 5.89 26.56
C SER A 878 7.20 4.79 27.45
N LEU A 879 7.49 4.87 28.74
CA LEU A 879 6.89 4.03 29.78
C LEU A 879 5.46 4.47 30.07
#